data_27b13ae376ea9da692a28fe87bd45bf4
#
_entry.id   27b13ae376ea9da692a28fe87bd45bf4
#
_cell.length_a   1.000
_cell.length_b   1.000
_cell.length_c   1.000
_cell.angle_alpha   90.00
_cell.angle_beta   90.00
_cell.angle_gamma   90.00
#
_symmetry.space_group_name_H-M   'P 1'
#
loop_
_entity.id
_entity.type
_entity.pdbx_description
1 polymer ?
#
loop_
_entity_poly.entity_id
_entity_poly.type
_entity_poly.pdbx_seq_one_letter_code
_entity_poly.pdbx_strand_id
1 'polypeptide(L)'
;DPRKTEVVFELRAGSVQDVLPPSIHPDTGKPYQWAGRSIWDGLPDLPQQLLTLWVEWDRLRPQLMDICPWKKTPSFQPPNKTRPKGDGTSVIDTFNASHDMHTLLEQYGYKRTGQNRYLSPNSTSGLAGVKLFEDGRAYSHHASDPFDSAHSFDAFELWCQYEHMGNVSKAVKDAAQLLNVTQDPNHEYDKEAIEHGAKVAAQIMSKPKASQGPLDTVPEHLLSVPGILQDVVNYYTTTAIKPQPQFAVQAAIAFGSVAMGRRWVTDQRNFSSLYFLNIGETGSGKEHTKTVLEDLLEQSGLDDLIGPAGYTSGSGVISALTKKPVHVSVIDELGRQLKAAAAKGMQHKADAITSIMEVFGRQDGTLRQAGYATNTMKSADAEKLEKVIKRPSLTLVGMSTPSEFLQAIGGGDVASGLLNRFIIVRSEIGVQMSQEKRRSAISDRLAAWAKEHAHAHEGDLDGGNIHDLPPHPIEVPFTVEAKSILREYESRLVDAIKKETGTGLEAMYNRSREISMRLALIMARSMGQDEIGADAMQWSIEYVDLYAKQTIEMFRSSMAEGPFDACCKAVYSKIEKAGLGGITESELTRSLGAFANMDRRKRADVLEALMNDRGIECRNQNEGVRGRPRMAFFAPPQH
;
A
#
# COMPACT_ATOMS: atom_id res chain seq x y z
N ASP A 1 -29.62 15.77 16.67
CA ASP A 1 -29.17 14.41 16.40
C ASP A 1 -28.06 14.09 17.41
N PRO A 2 -28.24 13.14 18.33
CA PRO A 2 -27.27 12.82 19.38
C PRO A 2 -25.96 12.22 18.85
N ARG A 3 -25.80 12.06 17.53
CA ARG A 3 -24.63 11.52 16.85
C ARG A 3 -23.78 12.60 16.14
N LYS A 4 -24.21 13.86 16.13
CA LYS A 4 -23.37 14.95 15.62
C LYS A 4 -22.52 15.53 16.74
N THR A 5 -21.22 15.40 16.61
CA THR A 5 -20.24 16.14 17.41
C THR A 5 -20.31 17.60 16.95
N GLU A 6 -20.78 18.50 17.83
CA GLU A 6 -20.71 19.92 17.53
C GLU A 6 -19.34 20.46 17.95
N VAL A 7 -18.65 21.06 17.00
CA VAL A 7 -17.40 21.79 17.27
C VAL A 7 -17.78 23.14 17.86
N VAL A 8 -17.44 23.36 19.13
CA VAL A 8 -17.73 24.63 19.82
C VAL A 8 -16.77 25.71 19.38
N PHE A 9 -15.51 25.40 19.25
CA PHE A 9 -14.46 26.23 18.67
C PHE A 9 -13.30 25.35 18.22
N GLU A 10 -12.52 25.85 17.30
CA GLU A 10 -11.35 25.17 16.77
C GLU A 10 -10.18 26.14 16.70
N LEU A 11 -9.04 25.76 17.30
CA LEU A 11 -7.77 26.49 17.16
C LEU A 11 -6.97 25.82 16.06
N ARG A 12 -6.75 26.53 14.96
CA ARG A 12 -6.07 25.99 13.77
C ARG A 12 -4.75 26.71 13.52
N ALA A 13 -3.67 25.94 13.40
CA ALA A 13 -2.35 26.45 13.06
C ALA A 13 -1.48 25.37 12.41
N GLY A 14 -0.41 25.78 11.77
CA GLY A 14 0.56 24.87 11.16
C GLY A 14 0.11 24.34 9.80
N SER A 15 0.16 23.02 9.60
CA SER A 15 -0.10 22.36 8.31
C SER A 15 -1.59 22.15 8.00
N VAL A 16 -2.44 23.10 8.36
CA VAL A 16 -3.87 23.09 8.03
C VAL A 16 -4.18 24.08 6.91
N GLN A 17 -5.14 23.74 6.07
CA GLN A 17 -5.60 24.58 4.97
C GLN A 17 -6.96 25.17 5.32
N ASP A 18 -7.11 26.48 5.14
CA ASP A 18 -8.38 27.20 5.26
C ASP A 18 -8.77 27.82 3.92
N VAL A 19 -10.08 27.84 3.66
CA VAL A 19 -10.64 28.43 2.45
C VAL A 19 -10.92 29.91 2.72
N LEU A 20 -10.29 30.78 1.94
CA LEU A 20 -10.43 32.24 2.08
C LEU A 20 -11.40 32.83 1.04
N PRO A 21 -12.09 33.95 1.35
CA PRO A 21 -12.79 34.72 0.34
C PRO A 21 -11.86 35.18 -0.79
N PRO A 22 -12.34 35.19 -2.05
CA PRO A 22 -13.71 34.97 -2.53
C PRO A 22 -14.02 33.55 -3.02
N SER A 23 -13.33 32.51 -2.51
CA SER A 23 -13.58 31.11 -2.90
C SER A 23 -15.07 30.77 -2.81
N ILE A 24 -15.52 29.85 -3.67
CA ILE A 24 -16.92 29.41 -3.72
C ILE A 24 -17.13 28.22 -2.76
N HIS A 25 -18.17 28.31 -1.93
CA HIS A 25 -18.57 27.20 -1.07
C HIS A 25 -19.15 26.04 -1.91
N PRO A 26 -18.64 24.80 -1.82
CA PRO A 26 -19.02 23.72 -2.71
C PRO A 26 -20.52 23.36 -2.64
N ASP A 27 -21.11 23.37 -1.45
CA ASP A 27 -22.51 22.94 -1.26
C ASP A 27 -23.53 24.06 -1.53
N THR A 28 -23.16 25.32 -1.32
CA THR A 28 -24.09 26.46 -1.45
C THR A 28 -23.94 27.25 -2.74
N GLY A 29 -22.80 27.07 -3.43
CA GLY A 29 -22.45 27.85 -4.63
C GLY A 29 -22.22 29.33 -4.39
N LYS A 30 -22.18 29.78 -3.13
CA LYS A 30 -21.97 31.19 -2.76
C LYS A 30 -20.52 31.47 -2.41
N PRO A 31 -19.99 32.64 -2.70
CA PRO A 31 -18.64 33.02 -2.28
C PRO A 31 -18.56 33.20 -0.77
N TYR A 32 -17.46 32.75 -0.18
CA TYR A 32 -17.10 33.10 1.19
C TYR A 32 -16.90 34.63 1.28
N GLN A 33 -17.26 35.20 2.41
CA GLN A 33 -17.14 36.64 2.69
C GLN A 33 -16.45 36.87 4.03
N TRP A 34 -15.68 37.92 4.15
CA TRP A 34 -15.12 38.33 5.43
C TRP A 34 -16.26 38.83 6.34
N ALA A 35 -16.38 38.25 7.52
CA ALA A 35 -17.33 38.67 8.53
C ALA A 35 -16.80 39.82 9.41
N GLY A 36 -15.58 40.25 9.20
CA GLY A 36 -14.90 41.31 9.92
C GLY A 36 -13.72 41.85 9.11
N ARG A 37 -12.58 42.08 9.77
CA ARG A 37 -11.34 42.49 9.10
C ARG A 37 -10.81 41.38 8.17
N SER A 38 -10.32 41.78 7.02
CA SER A 38 -9.64 40.91 6.08
C SER A 38 -8.15 40.76 6.45
N ILE A 39 -7.46 39.81 5.82
CA ILE A 39 -5.99 39.68 5.96
C ILE A 39 -5.23 40.91 5.50
N TRP A 40 -5.85 41.77 4.66
CA TRP A 40 -5.27 43.02 4.15
C TRP A 40 -5.30 44.14 5.18
N ASP A 41 -6.13 44.03 6.22
CA ASP A 41 -6.24 45.03 7.30
C ASP A 41 -5.21 44.81 8.41
N GLY A 42 -4.26 43.89 8.20
CA GLY A 42 -3.29 43.44 9.19
C GLY A 42 -3.88 42.40 10.16
N LEU A 43 -3.06 41.41 10.54
CA LEU A 43 -3.46 40.40 11.52
C LEU A 43 -3.35 40.98 12.95
N PRO A 44 -4.41 40.93 13.76
CA PRO A 44 -4.33 41.34 15.15
C PRO A 44 -3.48 40.31 15.95
N ASP A 45 -2.85 40.80 17.01
CA ASP A 45 -2.20 39.91 17.96
C ASP A 45 -3.23 38.97 18.59
N LEU A 46 -2.83 37.72 18.80
CA LEU A 46 -3.67 36.73 19.48
C LEU A 46 -3.87 37.19 20.95
N PRO A 47 -5.11 37.31 21.44
CA PRO A 47 -5.36 37.65 22.84
C PRO A 47 -4.63 36.71 23.79
N GLN A 48 -4.03 37.26 24.82
CA GLN A 48 -3.18 36.51 25.75
C GLN A 48 -3.92 35.29 26.37
N GLN A 49 -5.22 35.42 26.61
CA GLN A 49 -6.05 34.33 27.12
C GLN A 49 -6.16 33.15 26.14
N LEU A 50 -6.28 33.43 24.84
CA LEU A 50 -6.31 32.40 23.80
C LEU A 50 -4.92 31.79 23.59
N LEU A 51 -3.85 32.59 23.69
CA LEU A 51 -2.49 32.08 23.64
C LEU A 51 -2.22 31.14 24.81
N THR A 52 -2.62 31.51 26.02
CA THR A 52 -2.50 30.67 27.22
C THR A 52 -3.31 29.37 27.05
N LEU A 53 -4.56 29.47 26.57
CA LEU A 53 -5.40 28.30 26.29
C LEU A 53 -4.73 27.35 25.28
N TRP A 54 -4.09 27.88 24.25
CA TRP A 54 -3.41 27.11 23.23
C TRP A 54 -2.16 26.42 23.77
N VAL A 55 -1.28 27.18 24.42
CA VAL A 55 0.00 26.67 24.94
C VAL A 55 -0.21 25.67 26.08
N GLU A 56 -1.22 25.91 26.94
CA GLU A 56 -1.50 25.10 28.10
C GLU A 56 -2.72 24.17 27.92
N TRP A 57 -3.06 23.83 26.66
CA TRP A 57 -4.25 23.06 26.33
C TRP A 57 -4.40 21.78 27.14
N ASP A 58 -3.35 20.98 27.23
CA ASP A 58 -3.38 19.68 27.93
C ASP A 58 -3.69 19.83 29.43
N ARG A 59 -3.25 20.94 30.03
CA ARG A 59 -3.51 21.28 31.43
C ARG A 59 -4.90 21.86 31.66
N LEU A 60 -5.36 22.71 30.73
CA LEU A 60 -6.63 23.46 30.88
C LEU A 60 -7.83 22.67 30.37
N ARG A 61 -7.64 21.76 29.42
CA ARG A 61 -8.71 20.93 28.82
C ARG A 61 -9.60 20.22 29.86
N PRO A 62 -9.07 19.53 30.90
CA PRO A 62 -9.91 18.91 31.91
C PRO A 62 -10.84 19.91 32.62
N GLN A 63 -10.32 21.09 32.95
CA GLN A 63 -11.07 22.15 33.62
C GLN A 63 -12.17 22.72 32.72
N LEU A 64 -11.87 22.94 31.42
CA LEU A 64 -12.85 23.37 30.42
C LEU A 64 -13.94 22.33 30.19
N MET A 65 -13.56 21.06 30.19
CA MET A 65 -14.53 19.97 30.11
C MET A 65 -15.43 19.91 31.36
N ASP A 66 -14.93 20.34 32.52
CA ASP A 66 -15.71 20.38 33.77
C ASP A 66 -16.77 21.47 33.82
N ILE A 67 -16.54 22.60 33.20
CA ILE A 67 -17.47 23.73 33.13
C ILE A 67 -18.34 23.75 31.86
N CYS A 68 -18.12 22.80 30.94
CA CYS A 68 -18.86 22.73 29.69
C CYS A 68 -20.37 22.50 29.97
N PRO A 69 -21.28 23.39 29.52
CA PRO A 69 -22.70 23.35 29.91
C PRO A 69 -23.47 22.17 29.26
N TRP A 70 -22.93 21.55 28.21
CA TRP A 70 -23.49 20.35 27.59
C TRP A 70 -22.72 19.08 27.93
N LYS A 71 -22.08 19.10 29.07
CA LYS A 71 -21.42 17.92 29.63
C LYS A 71 -22.44 16.80 29.87
N LYS A 72 -22.57 15.93 28.89
CA LYS A 72 -22.94 14.54 29.18
C LYS A 72 -21.66 13.76 29.21
N THR A 73 -21.19 13.44 30.40
CA THR A 73 -20.25 12.36 30.60
C THR A 73 -20.89 11.13 29.96
N PRO A 74 -20.36 10.55 28.90
CA PRO A 74 -20.56 9.15 28.73
C PRO A 74 -19.64 8.51 29.78
N SER A 75 -20.19 8.11 30.94
CA SER A 75 -19.72 6.87 31.48
C SER A 75 -19.76 5.91 30.30
N PHE A 76 -18.60 5.41 29.88
CA PHE A 76 -18.53 4.32 28.94
C PHE A 76 -19.11 3.09 29.65
N GLN A 77 -20.43 3.06 29.74
CA GLN A 77 -21.16 1.83 29.71
C GLN A 77 -21.14 1.42 28.24
N PRO A 78 -20.80 0.17 27.92
CA PRO A 78 -21.12 -0.35 26.61
C PRO A 78 -22.56 0.05 26.34
N PRO A 79 -22.88 0.61 25.17
CA PRO A 79 -24.24 1.02 24.91
C PRO A 79 -25.11 -0.22 25.07
N ASN A 80 -25.81 -0.32 26.20
CA ASN A 80 -27.09 -0.98 26.28
C ASN A 80 -28.00 -0.13 25.40
N LYS A 81 -27.78 -0.19 24.08
CA LYS A 81 -28.81 0.10 23.10
C LYS A 81 -29.73 -1.12 23.08
N THR A 82 -30.48 -1.29 24.12
CA THR A 82 -31.88 -1.58 23.90
C THR A 82 -32.36 -0.43 22.99
N ARG A 83 -32.38 -0.67 21.66
CA ARG A 83 -33.25 0.10 20.78
C ARG A 83 -34.62 0.16 21.51
N PRO A 84 -35.30 1.33 21.59
CA PRO A 84 -36.65 1.32 22.07
C PRO A 84 -37.35 0.25 21.24
N LYS A 85 -37.95 -0.74 21.89
CA LYS A 85 -38.87 -1.68 21.27
C LYS A 85 -39.96 -0.82 20.64
N GLY A 86 -39.80 -0.54 19.32
CA GLY A 86 -40.95 -0.19 18.52
C GLY A 86 -41.80 -1.43 18.47
N ASP A 87 -43.10 -1.32 18.67
CA ASP A 87 -44.07 -2.38 18.64
C ASP A 87 -44.26 -3.02 17.24
N GLY A 88 -43.22 -3.12 16.43
CA GLY A 88 -43.23 -3.74 15.10
C GLY A 88 -42.02 -4.63 14.90
N THR A 89 -42.22 -5.82 14.35
CA THR A 89 -41.19 -6.81 14.02
C THR A 89 -40.19 -6.23 13.02
N SER A 90 -39.02 -5.86 13.51
CA SER A 90 -37.94 -5.37 12.66
C SER A 90 -37.37 -6.51 11.80
N VAL A 91 -37.28 -6.34 10.48
CA VAL A 91 -36.64 -7.28 9.56
C VAL A 91 -35.24 -7.64 10.04
N ILE A 92 -34.50 -6.67 10.57
CA ILE A 92 -33.16 -6.87 11.12
C ILE A 92 -33.18 -7.75 12.37
N ASP A 93 -34.14 -7.50 13.29
CA ASP A 93 -34.24 -8.30 14.52
C ASP A 93 -34.65 -9.73 14.20
N THR A 94 -35.55 -9.92 13.23
CA THR A 94 -35.95 -11.25 12.73
C THR A 94 -34.79 -11.98 12.09
N PHE A 95 -33.97 -11.27 11.28
CA PHE A 95 -32.78 -11.83 10.68
C PHE A 95 -31.78 -12.28 11.75
N ASN A 96 -31.47 -11.41 12.72
CA ASN A 96 -30.55 -11.72 13.81
C ASN A 96 -31.06 -12.88 14.70
N ALA A 97 -32.35 -13.00 14.89
CA ALA A 97 -32.95 -14.11 15.66
C ALA A 97 -32.91 -15.45 14.90
N SER A 98 -32.94 -15.43 13.56
CA SER A 98 -32.94 -16.62 12.71
C SER A 98 -31.55 -17.12 12.30
N HIS A 99 -30.49 -16.32 12.50
CA HIS A 99 -29.14 -16.65 12.08
C HIS A 99 -28.17 -16.71 13.27
N ASP A 100 -27.50 -17.88 13.40
CA ASP A 100 -26.47 -18.05 14.40
C ASP A 100 -25.16 -17.39 13.98
N MET A 101 -24.63 -16.53 14.83
CA MET A 101 -23.42 -15.74 14.55
C MET A 101 -22.16 -16.62 14.40
N HIS A 102 -22.06 -17.73 15.12
CA HIS A 102 -20.95 -18.70 14.96
C HIS A 102 -20.93 -19.25 13.54
N THR A 103 -22.09 -19.67 13.07
CA THR A 103 -22.27 -20.26 11.75
C THR A 103 -21.96 -19.26 10.64
N LEU A 104 -22.43 -18.02 10.75
CA LEU A 104 -22.15 -16.97 9.76
C LEU A 104 -20.67 -16.58 9.71
N LEU A 105 -20.03 -16.44 10.86
CA LEU A 105 -18.59 -16.17 10.91
C LEU A 105 -17.80 -17.25 10.18
N GLU A 106 -18.07 -18.53 10.45
CA GLU A 106 -17.39 -19.65 9.79
C GLU A 106 -17.69 -19.67 8.28
N GLN A 107 -18.91 -19.37 7.88
CA GLN A 107 -19.30 -19.25 6.47
C GLN A 107 -18.49 -18.20 5.71
N TYR A 108 -18.28 -17.03 6.31
CA TYR A 108 -17.49 -15.95 5.70
C TYR A 108 -15.99 -16.10 5.92
N GLY A 109 -15.56 -17.31 6.34
CA GLY A 109 -14.15 -17.70 6.36
C GLY A 109 -13.41 -17.35 7.65
N TYR A 110 -14.10 -16.88 8.67
CA TYR A 110 -13.52 -16.74 10.00
C TYR A 110 -13.26 -18.12 10.60
N LYS A 111 -12.03 -18.38 11.00
CA LYS A 111 -11.65 -19.68 11.60
C LYS A 111 -11.79 -19.59 13.12
N ARG A 112 -12.58 -20.50 13.70
CA ARG A 112 -12.73 -20.61 15.14
C ARG A 112 -11.45 -21.17 15.77
N THR A 113 -10.89 -20.47 16.76
CA THR A 113 -9.65 -20.87 17.46
C THR A 113 -9.89 -21.09 18.95
N GLY A 114 -11.00 -20.62 19.49
CA GLY A 114 -11.41 -20.79 20.89
C GLY A 114 -12.92 -20.81 21.04
N GLN A 115 -13.42 -20.80 22.28
CA GLN A 115 -14.87 -20.90 22.54
C GLN A 115 -15.64 -19.75 21.89
N ASN A 116 -15.13 -18.51 21.98
CA ASN A 116 -15.74 -17.28 21.44
C ASN A 116 -14.71 -16.40 20.70
N ARG A 117 -13.66 -17.01 20.12
CA ARG A 117 -12.60 -16.31 19.39
C ARG A 117 -12.48 -16.84 17.96
N TYR A 118 -12.29 -15.90 17.03
CA TYR A 118 -12.18 -16.17 15.60
C TYR A 118 -10.98 -15.46 15.00
N LEU A 119 -10.34 -16.14 14.08
CA LEU A 119 -9.35 -15.58 13.19
C LEU A 119 -10.05 -15.02 11.96
N SER A 120 -9.88 -13.73 11.67
CA SER A 120 -10.42 -13.10 10.46
C SER A 120 -9.84 -13.74 9.20
N PRO A 121 -10.61 -13.94 8.12
CA PRO A 121 -10.11 -14.49 6.86
C PRO A 121 -9.00 -13.64 6.24
N ASN A 122 -8.95 -12.35 6.59
CA ASN A 122 -7.94 -11.40 6.12
C ASN A 122 -6.76 -11.24 7.09
N SER A 123 -6.72 -12.02 8.19
CA SER A 123 -5.63 -11.95 9.15
C SER A 123 -4.37 -12.64 8.64
N THR A 124 -3.27 -11.91 8.56
CA THR A 124 -1.95 -12.44 8.23
C THR A 124 -1.12 -12.79 9.47
N SER A 125 -1.50 -12.25 10.63
CA SER A 125 -0.81 -12.51 11.90
C SER A 125 -1.07 -13.91 12.44
N GLY A 126 -2.14 -14.57 11.99
CA GLY A 126 -2.62 -15.85 12.53
C GLY A 126 -3.13 -15.75 13.98
N LEU A 127 -3.44 -14.54 14.46
CA LEU A 127 -3.97 -14.28 15.81
C LEU A 127 -5.47 -14.06 15.77
N ALA A 128 -6.23 -14.70 16.68
CA ALA A 128 -7.68 -14.59 16.76
C ALA A 128 -8.11 -13.27 17.40
N GLY A 129 -8.18 -12.22 16.59
CA GLY A 129 -8.56 -10.86 17.02
C GLY A 129 -10.06 -10.58 16.99
N VAL A 130 -10.91 -11.50 16.53
CA VAL A 130 -12.37 -11.35 16.55
C VAL A 130 -12.94 -12.06 17.76
N LYS A 131 -13.71 -11.32 18.58
CA LYS A 131 -14.34 -11.84 19.80
C LYS A 131 -15.86 -11.79 19.66
N LEU A 132 -16.51 -12.94 19.85
CA LEU A 132 -17.95 -13.05 19.93
C LEU A 132 -18.41 -12.92 21.39
N PHE A 133 -19.44 -12.12 21.64
CA PHE A 133 -20.01 -11.89 22.96
C PHE A 133 -21.26 -12.75 23.17
N GLU A 134 -21.66 -12.92 24.43
CA GLU A 134 -22.86 -13.72 24.82
C GLU A 134 -24.19 -13.14 24.28
N ASP A 135 -24.20 -11.86 23.92
CA ASP A 135 -25.34 -11.17 23.30
C ASP A 135 -25.46 -11.40 21.79
N GLY A 136 -24.63 -12.28 21.20
CA GLY A 136 -24.63 -12.60 19.78
C GLY A 136 -23.94 -11.53 18.89
N ARG A 137 -23.27 -10.54 19.46
CA ARG A 137 -22.48 -9.55 18.71
C ARG A 137 -21.01 -9.90 18.71
N ALA A 138 -20.32 -9.59 17.60
CA ALA A 138 -18.88 -9.76 17.51
C ALA A 138 -18.17 -8.40 17.44
N TYR A 139 -16.88 -8.41 17.82
CA TYR A 139 -16.00 -7.25 17.72
C TYR A 139 -14.66 -7.68 17.14
N SER A 140 -14.17 -6.97 16.15
CA SER A 140 -12.88 -7.23 15.54
C SER A 140 -11.81 -6.23 15.98
N HIS A 141 -10.63 -6.75 16.34
CA HIS A 141 -9.43 -5.97 16.61
C HIS A 141 -8.52 -5.86 15.37
N HIS A 142 -8.87 -6.52 14.26
CA HIS A 142 -8.07 -6.54 13.04
C HIS A 142 -8.40 -5.33 12.17
N ALA A 143 -7.42 -4.49 11.88
CA ALA A 143 -7.57 -3.33 11.00
C ALA A 143 -7.89 -3.71 9.53
N SER A 144 -7.63 -4.96 9.13
CA SER A 144 -7.99 -5.51 7.81
C SER A 144 -9.39 -6.12 7.75
N ASP A 145 -10.05 -6.23 8.89
CA ASP A 145 -11.42 -6.73 8.94
C ASP A 145 -12.38 -5.62 8.53
N PRO A 146 -13.42 -5.89 7.72
CA PRO A 146 -14.44 -4.90 7.38
C PRO A 146 -15.12 -4.25 8.59
N PHE A 147 -14.98 -4.87 9.77
CA PHE A 147 -15.53 -4.42 11.04
C PHE A 147 -14.45 -3.95 12.02
N ASP A 148 -13.37 -3.35 11.50
CA ASP A 148 -12.27 -2.89 12.32
C ASP A 148 -12.74 -1.97 13.45
N SER A 149 -12.29 -2.25 14.65
CA SER A 149 -12.30 -1.48 15.92
C SER A 149 -13.35 -0.35 16.14
N ALA A 150 -14.29 -0.11 15.22
CA ALA A 150 -15.22 1.02 15.32
C ALA A 150 -16.43 0.69 16.25
N HIS A 151 -17.01 -0.50 16.12
CA HIS A 151 -18.14 -0.95 16.93
C HIS A 151 -18.32 -2.47 16.87
N SER A 152 -19.09 -3.04 17.79
CA SER A 152 -19.51 -4.44 17.69
C SER A 152 -20.59 -4.60 16.63
N PHE A 153 -20.53 -5.66 15.85
CA PHE A 153 -21.43 -5.96 14.74
C PHE A 153 -22.29 -7.21 15.04
N ASP A 154 -23.46 -7.27 14.44
CA ASP A 154 -24.41 -8.39 14.56
C ASP A 154 -24.47 -9.23 13.27
N ALA A 155 -25.30 -10.29 13.28
CA ALA A 155 -25.46 -11.20 12.16
C ALA A 155 -25.94 -10.50 10.88
N PHE A 156 -26.87 -9.55 11.00
CA PHE A 156 -27.35 -8.79 9.85
C PHE A 156 -26.26 -7.85 9.29
N GLU A 157 -25.49 -7.18 10.15
CA GLU A 157 -24.39 -6.33 9.74
C GLU A 157 -23.30 -7.15 9.01
N LEU A 158 -22.98 -8.34 9.53
CA LEU A 158 -22.04 -9.28 8.91
C LEU A 158 -22.51 -9.71 7.51
N TRP A 159 -23.77 -10.15 7.40
CA TRP A 159 -24.37 -10.54 6.13
C TRP A 159 -24.49 -9.37 5.15
N CYS A 160 -24.91 -8.20 5.61
CA CYS A 160 -24.99 -6.98 4.82
C CYS A 160 -23.65 -6.59 4.22
N GLN A 161 -22.57 -6.73 4.98
CA GLN A 161 -21.22 -6.40 4.50
C GLN A 161 -20.75 -7.36 3.42
N TYR A 162 -20.92 -8.67 3.60
CA TYR A 162 -20.39 -9.67 2.68
C TYR A 162 -21.27 -9.90 1.43
N GLU A 163 -22.59 -9.83 1.56
CA GLU A 163 -23.50 -10.09 0.42
C GLU A 163 -23.97 -8.81 -0.28
N HIS A 164 -23.99 -7.68 0.42
CA HIS A 164 -24.52 -6.42 -0.10
C HIS A 164 -23.51 -5.26 -0.08
N MET A 165 -22.21 -5.54 0.18
CA MET A 165 -21.14 -4.53 0.23
C MET A 165 -21.49 -3.34 1.16
N GLY A 166 -22.14 -3.60 2.29
CA GLY A 166 -22.55 -2.59 3.26
C GLY A 166 -23.80 -1.77 2.86
N ASN A 167 -24.48 -2.09 1.76
CA ASN A 167 -25.71 -1.40 1.36
C ASN A 167 -26.92 -1.86 2.19
N VAL A 168 -27.13 -1.20 3.32
CA VAL A 168 -28.18 -1.52 4.29
C VAL A 168 -29.58 -1.49 3.66
N SER A 169 -29.88 -0.53 2.77
CA SER A 169 -31.21 -0.42 2.16
C SER A 169 -31.53 -1.61 1.25
N LYS A 170 -30.54 -2.13 0.53
CA LYS A 170 -30.66 -3.32 -0.30
C LYS A 170 -30.76 -4.57 0.58
N ALA A 171 -29.89 -4.69 1.58
CA ALA A 171 -29.88 -5.80 2.52
C ALA A 171 -31.23 -5.96 3.26
N VAL A 172 -31.82 -4.85 3.73
CA VAL A 172 -33.15 -4.90 4.40
C VAL A 172 -34.23 -5.40 3.45
N LYS A 173 -34.23 -4.97 2.17
CA LYS A 173 -35.21 -5.44 1.19
C LYS A 173 -35.05 -6.93 0.89
N ASP A 174 -33.82 -7.36 0.68
CA ASP A 174 -33.53 -8.75 0.39
C ASP A 174 -33.77 -9.64 1.62
N ALA A 175 -33.46 -9.18 2.83
CA ALA A 175 -33.79 -9.87 4.06
C ALA A 175 -35.33 -9.98 4.27
N ALA A 176 -36.08 -8.91 3.98
CA ALA A 176 -37.54 -8.95 4.06
C ALA A 176 -38.14 -9.97 3.09
N GLN A 177 -37.61 -10.08 1.88
CA GLN A 177 -38.02 -11.10 0.91
C GLN A 177 -37.62 -12.51 1.33
N LEU A 178 -36.38 -12.67 1.82
CA LEU A 178 -35.86 -13.97 2.27
C LEU A 178 -36.64 -14.52 3.49
N LEU A 179 -37.04 -13.64 4.39
CA LEU A 179 -37.74 -13.99 5.61
C LEU A 179 -39.27 -13.97 5.46
N ASN A 180 -39.80 -13.61 4.28
CA ASN A 180 -41.23 -13.39 3.98
C ASN A 180 -41.91 -12.43 5.00
N VAL A 181 -41.16 -11.44 5.52
CA VAL A 181 -41.68 -10.43 6.45
C VAL A 181 -42.35 -9.32 5.65
N THR A 182 -43.66 -9.29 5.62
CA THR A 182 -44.44 -8.15 5.15
C THR A 182 -44.36 -7.01 6.17
N GLN A 183 -44.21 -5.77 5.71
CA GLN A 183 -44.16 -4.57 6.57
C GLN A 183 -45.57 -4.27 7.15
N ASP A 184 -46.06 -5.10 8.03
CA ASP A 184 -47.28 -4.83 8.80
C ASP A 184 -46.87 -4.54 10.25
N PRO A 185 -47.17 -3.36 10.81
CA PRO A 185 -46.65 -2.91 12.10
C PRO A 185 -47.22 -3.68 13.32
N ASN A 186 -48.08 -4.70 13.12
CA ASN A 186 -48.81 -5.39 14.20
C ASN A 186 -48.58 -6.90 14.28
N HIS A 187 -47.53 -7.47 13.68
CA HIS A 187 -47.34 -8.91 13.79
C HIS A 187 -46.39 -9.34 14.91
N GLU A 188 -46.83 -10.29 15.74
CA GLU A 188 -46.00 -11.11 16.64
C GLU A 188 -44.97 -11.91 15.84
N TYR A 189 -43.83 -12.22 16.44
CA TYR A 189 -42.75 -13.04 15.86
C TYR A 189 -43.32 -14.29 15.17
N ASP A 190 -43.26 -14.30 13.83
CA ASP A 190 -43.75 -15.41 13.04
C ASP A 190 -42.73 -16.56 13.08
N LYS A 191 -43.12 -17.68 13.73
CA LYS A 191 -42.28 -18.88 13.80
C LYS A 191 -41.94 -19.43 12.41
N GLU A 192 -42.84 -19.27 11.43
CA GLU A 192 -42.59 -19.69 10.04
C GLU A 192 -41.49 -18.83 9.38
N ALA A 193 -41.42 -17.53 9.67
CA ALA A 193 -40.34 -16.65 9.18
C ALA A 193 -38.99 -17.02 9.78
N ILE A 194 -38.93 -17.42 11.06
CA ILE A 194 -37.70 -17.89 11.70
C ILE A 194 -37.24 -19.23 11.10
N GLU A 195 -38.17 -20.19 10.89
CA GLU A 195 -37.85 -21.46 10.23
C GLU A 195 -37.44 -21.27 8.76
N HIS A 196 -38.08 -20.32 8.04
CA HIS A 196 -37.71 -19.96 6.68
C HIS A 196 -36.33 -19.32 6.64
N GLY A 197 -36.02 -18.40 7.56
CA GLY A 197 -34.71 -17.80 7.72
C GLY A 197 -33.62 -18.83 7.98
N ALA A 198 -33.86 -19.82 8.78
CA ALA A 198 -32.93 -20.93 9.02
C ALA A 198 -32.68 -21.77 7.74
N LYS A 199 -33.74 -22.03 6.93
CA LYS A 199 -33.58 -22.69 5.60
C LYS A 199 -32.78 -21.84 4.63
N VAL A 200 -33.00 -20.53 4.61
CA VAL A 200 -32.26 -19.58 3.79
C VAL A 200 -30.80 -19.51 4.23
N ALA A 201 -30.52 -19.48 5.52
CA ALA A 201 -29.17 -19.58 6.05
C ALA A 201 -28.46 -20.84 5.55
N ALA A 202 -29.12 -21.99 5.55
CA ALA A 202 -28.60 -23.23 5.01
C ALA A 202 -28.32 -23.16 3.48
N GLN A 203 -29.18 -22.48 2.71
CA GLN A 203 -28.94 -22.24 1.27
C GLN A 203 -27.78 -21.27 1.01
N ILE A 204 -27.62 -20.21 1.82
CA ILE A 204 -26.48 -19.31 1.77
C ILE A 204 -25.19 -20.11 2.04
N MET A 205 -25.22 -21.02 3.02
CA MET A 205 -24.09 -21.89 3.38
C MET A 205 -23.72 -22.90 2.29
N SER A 206 -24.65 -23.28 1.41
CA SER A 206 -24.40 -24.25 0.32
C SER A 206 -23.80 -23.65 -0.95
N LYS A 207 -23.68 -22.31 -1.06
CA LYS A 207 -23.03 -21.68 -2.23
C LYS A 207 -21.53 -21.98 -2.21
N PRO A 208 -20.97 -22.57 -3.29
CA PRO A 208 -19.54 -22.82 -3.33
C PRO A 208 -18.77 -21.50 -3.30
N LYS A 209 -17.78 -21.40 -2.42
CA LYS A 209 -16.77 -20.34 -2.45
C LYS A 209 -16.16 -20.30 -3.84
N ALA A 210 -16.20 -19.13 -4.50
CA ALA A 210 -15.29 -18.87 -5.60
C ALA A 210 -13.87 -18.98 -5.03
N SER A 211 -13.20 -20.10 -5.33
CA SER A 211 -11.80 -20.30 -4.98
C SER A 211 -10.97 -19.31 -5.79
N GLN A 212 -10.58 -18.20 -5.19
CA GLN A 212 -9.42 -17.48 -5.67
C GLN A 212 -8.23 -18.38 -5.33
N GLY A 213 -7.60 -18.94 -6.38
CA GLY A 213 -6.34 -19.68 -6.24
C GLY A 213 -5.27 -18.78 -5.62
N PRO A 214 -4.23 -19.33 -5.02
CA PRO A 214 -3.18 -18.54 -4.40
C PRO A 214 -2.54 -17.61 -5.44
N LEU A 215 -2.56 -16.29 -5.18
CA LEU A 215 -1.84 -15.25 -5.94
C LEU A 215 -0.31 -15.41 -5.87
N ASP A 216 0.17 -16.45 -5.19
CA ASP A 216 1.56 -16.62 -4.78
C ASP A 216 2.47 -17.25 -5.85
N THR A 217 1.91 -17.79 -6.94
CA THR A 217 2.71 -18.42 -7.99
C THR A 217 2.75 -17.55 -9.24
N VAL A 218 3.96 -17.10 -9.61
CA VAL A 218 4.18 -16.43 -10.90
C VAL A 218 4.04 -17.47 -12.02
N PRO A 219 3.19 -17.23 -13.02
CA PRO A 219 3.10 -18.11 -14.19
C PRO A 219 4.44 -18.27 -14.90
N GLU A 220 4.78 -19.49 -15.34
CA GLU A 220 6.09 -19.81 -15.91
C GLU A 220 6.45 -18.92 -17.11
N HIS A 221 5.48 -18.59 -17.96
CA HIS A 221 5.70 -17.73 -19.13
C HIS A 221 6.07 -16.27 -18.75
N LEU A 222 5.78 -15.82 -17.51
CA LEU A 222 6.19 -14.51 -16.98
C LEU A 222 7.55 -14.56 -16.25
N LEU A 223 8.16 -15.73 -16.11
CA LEU A 223 9.55 -15.91 -15.68
C LEU A 223 10.53 -15.92 -16.85
N SER A 224 10.05 -15.71 -18.07
CA SER A 224 10.81 -15.53 -19.30
C SER A 224 10.39 -14.23 -20.00
N VAL A 225 11.28 -13.68 -20.81
CA VAL A 225 11.06 -12.42 -21.52
C VAL A 225 11.02 -12.69 -23.04
N PRO A 226 10.00 -12.22 -23.76
CA PRO A 226 9.95 -12.38 -25.21
C PRO A 226 11.17 -11.76 -25.92
N GLY A 227 11.74 -12.46 -26.88
CA GLY A 227 12.78 -11.97 -27.76
C GLY A 227 14.19 -11.99 -27.17
N ILE A 228 15.02 -11.04 -27.63
CA ILE A 228 16.47 -10.99 -27.34
C ILE A 228 16.77 -10.74 -25.85
N LEU A 229 15.89 -10.03 -25.14
CA LEU A 229 16.08 -9.75 -23.71
C LEU A 229 16.03 -11.01 -22.85
N GLN A 230 15.60 -12.18 -23.37
CA GLN A 230 15.78 -13.46 -22.70
C GLN A 230 17.24 -13.78 -22.44
N ASP A 231 18.17 -13.29 -23.25
CA ASP A 231 19.61 -13.47 -23.03
C ASP A 231 20.07 -12.83 -21.70
N VAL A 232 19.43 -11.73 -21.28
CA VAL A 232 19.69 -11.10 -19.98
C VAL A 232 19.23 -12.01 -18.84
N VAL A 233 18.04 -12.63 -18.95
CA VAL A 233 17.53 -13.60 -17.95
C VAL A 233 18.48 -14.78 -17.84
N ASN A 234 18.95 -15.30 -18.97
CA ASN A 234 19.91 -16.40 -19.02
C ASN A 234 21.27 -16.02 -18.39
N TYR A 235 21.75 -14.81 -18.70
CA TYR A 235 22.98 -14.27 -18.12
C TYR A 235 22.86 -14.13 -16.60
N TYR A 236 21.75 -13.54 -16.12
CA TYR A 236 21.46 -13.37 -14.69
C TYR A 236 21.49 -14.73 -13.98
N THR A 237 20.76 -15.70 -14.51
CA THR A 237 20.61 -17.03 -13.89
C THR A 237 21.95 -17.79 -13.86
N THR A 238 22.77 -17.65 -14.91
CA THR A 238 24.07 -18.31 -15.02
C THR A 238 25.12 -17.70 -14.09
N THR A 239 25.09 -16.38 -13.88
CA THR A 239 26.12 -15.67 -13.11
C THR A 239 25.73 -15.45 -11.64
N ALA A 240 24.46 -15.62 -11.29
CA ALA A 240 23.98 -15.47 -9.92
C ALA A 240 24.51 -16.56 -8.98
N ILE A 241 24.95 -16.16 -7.79
CA ILE A 241 25.26 -17.10 -6.70
C ILE A 241 23.96 -17.67 -6.12
N LYS A 242 22.91 -16.86 -6.06
CA LYS A 242 21.56 -17.21 -5.60
C LYS A 242 20.55 -16.69 -6.62
N PRO A 243 20.18 -17.50 -7.63
CA PRO A 243 19.28 -17.05 -8.70
C PRO A 243 17.91 -16.66 -8.17
N GLN A 244 17.41 -15.54 -8.67
CA GLN A 244 16.08 -14.99 -8.39
C GLN A 244 15.35 -14.79 -9.74
N PRO A 245 14.55 -15.77 -10.21
CA PRO A 245 13.97 -15.70 -11.56
C PRO A 245 13.13 -14.44 -11.81
N GLN A 246 12.35 -14.01 -10.84
CA GLN A 246 11.55 -12.79 -10.99
C GLN A 246 12.44 -11.53 -11.13
N PHE A 247 13.55 -11.46 -10.39
CA PHE A 247 14.48 -10.35 -10.49
C PHE A 247 15.31 -10.38 -11.78
N ALA A 248 15.54 -11.58 -12.33
CA ALA A 248 16.17 -11.75 -13.63
C ALA A 248 15.30 -11.12 -14.76
N VAL A 249 13.99 -11.33 -14.72
CA VAL A 249 13.04 -10.70 -15.65
C VAL A 249 13.05 -9.18 -15.47
N GLN A 250 13.02 -8.66 -14.24
CA GLN A 250 13.12 -7.22 -14.01
C GLN A 250 14.45 -6.63 -14.50
N ALA A 251 15.57 -7.32 -14.33
CA ALA A 251 16.85 -6.90 -14.87
C ALA A 251 16.82 -6.80 -16.40
N ALA A 252 16.19 -7.78 -17.07
CA ALA A 252 16.03 -7.78 -18.53
C ALA A 252 15.20 -6.59 -19.02
N ILE A 253 14.06 -6.33 -18.36
CA ILE A 253 13.21 -5.20 -18.70
C ILE A 253 13.93 -3.86 -18.42
N ALA A 254 14.65 -3.74 -17.30
CA ALA A 254 15.40 -2.54 -16.94
C ALA A 254 16.54 -2.25 -17.94
N PHE A 255 17.24 -3.29 -18.39
CA PHE A 255 18.25 -3.18 -19.42
C PHE A 255 17.65 -2.67 -20.75
N GLY A 256 16.54 -3.26 -21.20
CA GLY A 256 15.82 -2.78 -22.38
C GLY A 256 15.30 -1.35 -22.21
N SER A 257 14.77 -1.03 -21.03
CA SER A 257 14.27 0.30 -20.67
C SER A 257 15.35 1.38 -20.83
N VAL A 258 16.54 1.18 -20.29
CA VAL A 258 17.63 2.17 -20.37
C VAL A 258 18.27 2.21 -21.75
N ALA A 259 18.45 1.07 -22.42
CA ALA A 259 19.03 1.01 -23.76
C ALA A 259 18.18 1.75 -24.80
N MET A 260 16.87 1.68 -24.70
CA MET A 260 15.95 2.40 -25.58
C MET A 260 15.79 3.88 -25.24
N GLY A 261 15.96 4.22 -23.98
CA GLY A 261 16.01 5.58 -23.44
C GLY A 261 14.96 6.54 -24.01
N ARG A 262 15.41 7.71 -24.50
CA ARG A 262 14.61 8.80 -25.08
C ARG A 262 14.44 8.72 -26.61
N ARG A 263 14.82 7.59 -27.22
CA ARG A 263 14.92 7.41 -28.66
C ARG A 263 13.73 6.70 -29.27
N TRP A 264 13.03 5.87 -28.48
CA TRP A 264 11.91 5.06 -28.91
C TRP A 264 10.62 5.47 -28.20
N VAL A 265 9.54 5.59 -28.95
CA VAL A 265 8.25 6.07 -28.42
C VAL A 265 7.09 5.33 -29.10
N THR A 266 6.00 5.12 -28.37
CA THR A 266 4.74 4.62 -28.97
C THR A 266 4.00 5.72 -29.71
N ASP A 267 3.03 5.37 -30.58
CA ASP A 267 2.10 6.31 -31.22
C ASP A 267 1.23 7.09 -30.19
N GLN A 268 1.20 6.66 -28.92
CA GLN A 268 0.56 7.36 -27.81
C GLN A 268 1.57 8.12 -26.91
N ARG A 269 2.76 8.38 -27.42
CA ARG A 269 3.82 9.17 -26.79
C ARG A 269 4.35 8.61 -25.46
N ASN A 270 4.37 7.27 -25.31
CA ASN A 270 4.98 6.59 -24.16
C ASN A 270 6.42 6.17 -24.50
N PHE A 271 7.40 6.61 -23.73
CA PHE A 271 8.80 6.21 -23.82
C PHE A 271 9.08 4.98 -22.95
N SER A 272 10.26 4.39 -23.07
CA SER A 272 10.62 3.12 -22.45
C SER A 272 10.97 3.18 -20.96
N SER A 273 11.18 4.36 -20.36
CA SER A 273 11.65 4.46 -18.97
C SER A 273 10.66 3.90 -17.96
N LEU A 274 11.12 3.00 -17.11
CA LEU A 274 10.33 2.30 -16.09
C LEU A 274 11.06 2.33 -14.74
N TYR A 275 10.28 2.17 -13.66
CA TYR A 275 10.78 2.06 -12.30
C TYR A 275 10.48 0.68 -11.74
N PHE A 276 11.44 0.09 -11.05
CA PHE A 276 11.40 -1.27 -10.52
C PHE A 276 11.76 -1.28 -9.05
N LEU A 277 11.12 -2.16 -8.29
CA LEU A 277 11.46 -2.42 -6.90
C LEU A 277 11.51 -3.93 -6.64
N ASN A 278 12.71 -4.43 -6.31
CA ASN A 278 12.97 -5.80 -5.94
C ASN A 278 12.92 -5.95 -4.41
N ILE A 279 11.94 -6.70 -3.91
CA ILE A 279 11.77 -6.99 -2.48
C ILE A 279 12.19 -8.43 -2.21
N GLY A 280 13.23 -8.60 -1.41
CA GLY A 280 13.74 -9.92 -1.04
C GLY A 280 14.43 -9.89 0.32
N GLU A 281 14.46 -11.03 0.99
CA GLU A 281 15.11 -11.16 2.29
C GLU A 281 16.61 -10.83 2.24
N THR A 282 17.19 -10.52 3.39
CA THR A 282 18.64 -10.28 3.48
C THR A 282 19.40 -11.52 3.06
N GLY A 283 20.37 -11.37 2.14
CA GLY A 283 21.17 -12.47 1.62
C GLY A 283 20.41 -13.38 0.64
N SER A 284 19.25 -12.96 0.11
CA SER A 284 18.51 -13.69 -0.94
C SER A 284 19.18 -13.63 -2.31
N GLY A 285 20.15 -12.73 -2.53
CA GLY A 285 20.80 -12.52 -3.83
C GLY A 285 20.19 -11.40 -4.67
N LYS A 286 19.31 -10.55 -4.08
CA LYS A 286 18.68 -9.43 -4.79
C LYS A 286 19.70 -8.42 -5.35
N GLU A 287 20.84 -8.27 -4.69
CA GLU A 287 21.94 -7.37 -5.07
C GLU A 287 22.55 -7.72 -6.44
N HIS A 288 22.37 -8.99 -6.89
CA HIS A 288 22.89 -9.44 -8.17
C HIS A 288 22.29 -8.66 -9.37
N THR A 289 21.09 -8.14 -9.24
CA THR A 289 20.44 -7.28 -10.24
C THR A 289 21.34 -6.07 -10.61
N LYS A 290 21.99 -5.44 -9.63
CA LYS A 290 22.93 -4.34 -9.85
C LYS A 290 24.12 -4.79 -10.66
N THR A 291 24.78 -5.87 -10.21
CA THR A 291 25.94 -6.43 -10.91
C THR A 291 25.62 -6.75 -12.37
N VAL A 292 24.47 -7.39 -12.61
CA VAL A 292 24.06 -7.76 -13.98
C VAL A 292 23.87 -6.53 -14.86
N LEU A 293 23.17 -5.50 -14.37
CA LEU A 293 22.94 -4.28 -15.17
C LEU A 293 24.24 -3.55 -15.49
N GLU A 294 25.13 -3.42 -14.51
CA GLU A 294 26.45 -2.80 -14.71
C GLU A 294 27.30 -3.62 -15.70
N ASP A 295 27.44 -4.94 -15.48
CA ASP A 295 28.17 -5.84 -16.38
C ASP A 295 27.65 -5.80 -17.82
N LEU A 296 26.33 -5.82 -18.02
CA LEU A 296 25.71 -5.81 -19.35
C LEU A 296 25.96 -4.50 -20.09
N LEU A 297 25.83 -3.36 -19.38
CA LEU A 297 26.08 -2.03 -19.97
C LEU A 297 27.56 -1.85 -20.30
N GLU A 298 28.47 -2.23 -19.41
CA GLU A 298 29.92 -2.17 -19.64
C GLU A 298 30.34 -3.04 -20.83
N GLN A 299 29.91 -4.31 -20.87
CA GLN A 299 30.22 -5.24 -21.96
C GLN A 299 29.58 -4.81 -23.30
N SER A 300 28.48 -4.07 -23.24
CA SER A 300 27.88 -3.46 -24.43
C SER A 300 28.55 -2.13 -24.82
N GLY A 301 29.54 -1.61 -24.07
CA GLY A 301 30.15 -0.29 -24.30
C GLY A 301 29.14 0.85 -24.10
N LEU A 302 28.20 0.69 -23.16
CA LEU A 302 27.14 1.63 -22.80
C LEU A 302 27.27 2.07 -21.33
N ASP A 303 28.46 2.04 -20.76
CA ASP A 303 28.76 2.42 -19.37
C ASP A 303 28.36 3.88 -19.06
N ASP A 304 28.28 4.73 -20.07
CA ASP A 304 27.73 6.07 -19.94
C ASP A 304 26.25 6.10 -19.50
N LEU A 305 25.51 5.01 -19.68
CA LEU A 305 24.14 4.88 -19.20
C LEU A 305 24.05 4.50 -17.70
N ILE A 306 25.17 4.20 -17.05
CA ILE A 306 25.20 3.94 -15.61
C ILE A 306 25.10 5.27 -14.86
N GLY A 307 24.07 5.43 -14.07
CA GLY A 307 23.79 6.61 -13.26
C GLY A 307 24.29 6.50 -11.81
N PRO A 308 23.95 7.48 -10.95
CA PRO A 308 24.33 7.45 -9.55
C PRO A 308 23.59 6.34 -8.78
N ALA A 309 24.25 5.81 -7.74
CA ALA A 309 23.70 4.78 -6.86
C ALA A 309 22.58 5.28 -5.93
N GLY A 310 22.20 6.55 -6.01
CA GLY A 310 21.12 7.15 -5.22
C GLY A 310 21.13 8.67 -5.28
N TYR A 311 20.07 9.27 -4.73
CA TYR A 311 19.88 10.72 -4.76
C TYR A 311 19.67 11.25 -3.34
N THR A 312 20.43 12.28 -2.98
CA THR A 312 20.37 12.89 -1.65
C THR A 312 19.40 14.07 -1.56
N SER A 313 19.03 14.66 -2.71
CA SER A 313 18.15 15.83 -2.79
C SER A 313 17.50 15.94 -4.18
N GLY A 314 16.46 16.74 -4.30
CA GLY A 314 15.82 17.04 -5.59
C GLY A 314 16.78 17.69 -6.59
N SER A 315 17.61 18.61 -6.14
CA SER A 315 18.67 19.20 -6.96
C SER A 315 19.71 18.18 -7.41
N GLY A 316 19.96 17.13 -6.61
CA GLY A 316 20.82 16.00 -6.98
C GLY A 316 20.24 15.20 -8.15
N VAL A 317 18.92 14.96 -8.18
CA VAL A 317 18.22 14.30 -9.30
C VAL A 317 18.38 15.15 -10.58
N ILE A 318 18.09 16.44 -10.50
CA ILE A 318 18.19 17.36 -11.64
C ILE A 318 19.63 17.44 -12.15
N SER A 319 20.61 17.54 -11.26
CA SER A 319 22.03 17.60 -11.62
C SER A 319 22.50 16.32 -12.34
N ALA A 320 22.07 15.16 -11.88
CA ALA A 320 22.38 13.89 -12.53
C ALA A 320 21.80 13.84 -13.95
N LEU A 321 20.51 14.20 -14.13
CA LEU A 321 19.85 14.24 -15.43
C LEU A 321 20.36 15.34 -16.35
N THR A 322 20.92 16.43 -15.82
CA THR A 322 21.60 17.45 -16.62
C THR A 322 22.88 16.89 -17.24
N LYS A 323 23.60 16.04 -16.50
CA LYS A 323 24.85 15.42 -16.99
C LYS A 323 24.59 14.21 -17.88
N LYS A 324 23.68 13.34 -17.44
CA LYS A 324 23.27 12.09 -18.10
C LYS A 324 21.76 12.05 -18.24
N PRO A 325 21.17 12.68 -19.27
CA PRO A 325 19.71 12.72 -19.46
C PRO A 325 19.06 11.34 -19.65
N VAL A 326 19.85 10.34 -20.02
CA VAL A 326 19.46 8.92 -20.08
C VAL A 326 20.38 8.14 -19.17
N HIS A 327 19.83 7.47 -18.17
CA HIS A 327 20.63 6.57 -17.33
C HIS A 327 19.75 5.62 -16.51
N VAL A 328 20.35 4.54 -16.03
CA VAL A 328 19.79 3.68 -14.99
C VAL A 328 20.44 3.99 -13.65
N SER A 329 19.63 4.20 -12.62
CA SER A 329 20.11 4.28 -11.23
C SER A 329 19.66 3.03 -10.47
N VAL A 330 20.63 2.31 -9.93
CA VAL A 330 20.35 1.15 -9.07
C VAL A 330 20.58 1.55 -7.62
N ILE A 331 19.49 1.61 -6.86
CA ILE A 331 19.47 2.09 -5.47
C ILE A 331 19.33 0.91 -4.54
N ASP A 332 20.41 0.61 -3.84
CA ASP A 332 20.38 -0.34 -2.75
C ASP A 332 19.64 0.27 -1.54
N GLU A 333 18.89 -0.55 -0.81
CA GLU A 333 18.12 -0.15 0.37
C GLU A 333 17.14 1.01 0.12
N LEU A 334 16.44 1.00 -1.04
CA LEU A 334 15.45 2.04 -1.37
C LEU A 334 14.38 2.19 -0.26
N GLY A 335 13.94 1.11 0.37
CA GLY A 335 12.98 1.15 1.48
C GLY A 335 13.47 2.02 2.65
N ARG A 336 14.76 1.96 2.98
CA ARG A 336 15.38 2.82 3.99
C ARG A 336 15.38 4.29 3.58
N GLN A 337 15.63 4.57 2.28
CA GLN A 337 15.58 5.95 1.77
C GLN A 337 14.15 6.51 1.80
N LEU A 338 13.14 5.71 1.44
CA LEU A 338 11.73 6.09 1.53
C LEU A 338 11.31 6.38 2.97
N LYS A 339 11.66 5.50 3.91
CA LYS A 339 11.42 5.71 5.35
C LYS A 339 12.07 7.00 5.87
N ALA A 340 13.32 7.26 5.44
CA ALA A 340 14.03 8.48 5.82
C ALA A 340 13.39 9.73 5.21
N ALA A 341 12.84 9.65 3.98
CA ALA A 341 12.13 10.77 3.34
C ALA A 341 10.80 11.12 4.04
N ALA A 342 10.13 10.13 4.63
CA ALA A 342 8.91 10.33 5.43
C ALA A 342 9.18 10.89 6.84
N ALA A 343 10.45 10.91 7.31
CA ALA A 343 10.80 11.37 8.64
C ALA A 343 10.78 12.91 8.72
N LYS A 344 10.28 13.45 9.85
CA LYS A 344 10.28 14.90 10.11
C LYS A 344 11.69 15.49 10.02
N GLY A 345 11.83 16.62 9.33
CA GLY A 345 13.11 17.33 9.18
C GLY A 345 14.00 16.84 8.01
N MET A 346 13.57 15.84 7.24
CA MET A 346 14.32 15.31 6.08
C MET A 346 13.77 15.81 4.73
N GLN A 347 13.38 17.09 4.67
CA GLN A 347 12.75 17.69 3.48
C GLN A 347 13.55 17.46 2.18
N HIS A 348 14.88 17.57 2.22
CA HIS A 348 15.72 17.35 1.06
C HIS A 348 15.59 15.93 0.45
N LYS A 349 15.32 14.90 1.29
CA LYS A 349 15.08 13.53 0.81
C LYS A 349 13.67 13.40 0.23
N ALA A 350 12.67 14.05 0.84
CA ALA A 350 11.32 14.12 0.30
C ALA A 350 11.32 14.84 -1.07
N ASP A 351 12.11 15.90 -1.23
CA ASP A 351 12.30 16.62 -2.50
C ASP A 351 12.94 15.72 -3.57
N ALA A 352 13.88 14.83 -3.19
CA ALA A 352 14.43 13.85 -4.12
C ALA A 352 13.35 12.90 -4.66
N ILE A 353 12.49 12.38 -3.78
CA ILE A 353 11.36 11.52 -4.16
C ILE A 353 10.39 12.27 -5.07
N THR A 354 10.05 13.51 -4.74
CA THR A 354 9.18 14.37 -5.57
C THR A 354 9.77 14.57 -6.97
N SER A 355 11.06 14.86 -7.05
CA SER A 355 11.74 15.03 -8.35
C SER A 355 11.76 13.73 -9.16
N ILE A 356 11.99 12.58 -8.54
CA ILE A 356 11.91 11.26 -9.21
C ILE A 356 10.50 11.02 -9.76
N MET A 357 9.44 11.35 -9.00
CA MET A 357 8.07 11.24 -9.48
C MET A 357 7.77 12.16 -10.65
N GLU A 358 8.32 13.38 -10.64
CA GLU A 358 8.16 14.34 -11.72
C GLU A 358 8.84 13.85 -13.00
N VAL A 359 10.08 13.34 -12.91
CA VAL A 359 10.81 12.77 -14.04
C VAL A 359 10.02 11.66 -14.74
N PHE A 360 9.39 10.76 -13.98
CA PHE A 360 8.55 9.70 -14.55
C PHE A 360 7.43 10.25 -15.44
N GLY A 361 6.82 11.36 -15.04
CA GLY A 361 5.71 12.00 -15.78
C GLY A 361 6.18 12.95 -16.92
N ARG A 362 7.49 13.21 -17.05
CA ARG A 362 8.02 14.19 -18.02
C ARG A 362 8.79 13.58 -19.18
N GLN A 363 8.67 12.28 -19.42
CA GLN A 363 9.45 11.59 -20.47
C GLN A 363 9.19 12.13 -21.89
N ASP A 364 7.98 12.58 -22.20
CA ASP A 364 7.66 13.30 -23.45
C ASP A 364 7.64 14.83 -23.27
N GLY A 365 8.20 15.33 -22.21
CA GLY A 365 8.13 16.74 -21.87
C GLY A 365 9.48 17.34 -21.53
N THR A 366 9.39 18.35 -20.71
CA THR A 366 10.55 19.13 -20.28
C THR A 366 10.59 19.17 -18.76
N LEU A 367 11.73 18.82 -18.20
CA LEU A 367 12.03 18.97 -16.78
C LEU A 367 12.78 20.28 -16.58
N ARG A 368 12.32 21.12 -15.67
CA ARG A 368 12.93 22.40 -15.31
C ARG A 368 13.35 22.37 -13.85
N GLN A 369 14.46 23.00 -13.56
CA GLN A 369 14.87 23.19 -12.17
C GLN A 369 13.91 24.15 -11.46
N ALA A 370 13.72 23.96 -10.14
CA ALA A 370 12.98 24.92 -9.33
C ALA A 370 13.63 26.32 -9.44
N GLY A 371 12.81 27.37 -9.56
CA GLY A 371 13.30 28.74 -9.66
C GLY A 371 14.02 29.17 -8.38
N TYR A 372 15.23 29.68 -8.51
CA TYR A 372 15.97 30.33 -7.43
C TYR A 372 15.97 31.84 -7.65
N ALA A 373 16.09 32.61 -6.58
CA ALA A 373 16.30 34.05 -6.68
C ALA A 373 17.72 34.30 -7.25
N THR A 374 17.79 34.63 -8.54
CA THR A 374 19.08 34.80 -9.26
C THR A 374 19.61 36.22 -9.20
N ASN A 375 18.88 37.19 -8.63
CA ASN A 375 19.20 38.63 -8.61
C ASN A 375 20.55 38.98 -7.96
N THR A 376 21.10 38.06 -7.15
CA THR A 376 22.38 38.25 -6.46
C THR A 376 23.49 37.35 -7.01
N MET A 377 23.23 36.53 -8.03
CA MET A 377 24.17 35.58 -8.61
C MET A 377 24.92 36.17 -9.79
N LYS A 378 26.16 35.68 -10.05
CA LYS A 378 26.88 35.99 -11.27
C LYS A 378 26.14 35.39 -12.47
N SER A 379 26.14 36.09 -13.61
CA SER A 379 25.41 35.68 -14.83
C SER A 379 25.71 34.23 -15.25
N ALA A 380 27.00 33.82 -15.21
CA ALA A 380 27.42 32.45 -15.55
C ALA A 380 26.87 31.36 -14.59
N ASP A 381 26.59 31.71 -13.35
CA ASP A 381 26.03 30.76 -12.38
C ASP A 381 24.47 30.74 -12.47
N ALA A 382 23.85 31.87 -12.82
CA ALA A 382 22.43 31.97 -13.13
C ALA A 382 22.06 31.14 -14.38
N GLU A 383 22.87 31.20 -15.46
CA GLU A 383 22.67 30.38 -16.67
C GLU A 383 22.77 28.87 -16.39
N LYS A 384 23.62 28.45 -15.43
CA LYS A 384 23.71 27.04 -15.02
C LYS A 384 22.44 26.55 -14.32
N LEU A 385 21.69 27.43 -13.68
CA LEU A 385 20.46 27.14 -12.97
C LEU A 385 19.21 27.11 -13.90
N GLU A 386 19.30 27.68 -15.10
CA GLU A 386 18.23 27.71 -16.10
C GLU A 386 18.22 26.50 -17.04
N LYS A 387 19.02 25.46 -16.75
CA LYS A 387 19.11 24.29 -17.62
C LYS A 387 17.78 23.56 -17.71
N VAL A 388 17.40 23.35 -18.95
CA VAL A 388 16.18 22.67 -19.35
C VAL A 388 16.53 21.28 -19.88
N ILE A 389 15.97 20.24 -19.27
CA ILE A 389 16.17 18.87 -19.69
C ILE A 389 14.95 18.41 -20.47
N LYS A 390 15.11 18.26 -21.78
CA LYS A 390 14.06 17.76 -22.67
C LYS A 390 14.06 16.24 -22.68
N ARG A 391 12.88 15.63 -22.61
CA ARG A 391 12.67 14.17 -22.63
C ARG A 391 13.64 13.42 -21.67
N PRO A 392 13.64 13.72 -20.36
CA PRO A 392 14.48 13.00 -19.40
C PRO A 392 14.12 11.52 -19.37
N SER A 393 15.11 10.63 -19.34
CA SER A 393 14.90 9.19 -19.35
C SER A 393 15.65 8.54 -18.17
N LEU A 394 14.99 8.43 -17.04
CA LEU A 394 15.49 7.74 -15.86
C LEU A 394 14.88 6.35 -15.78
N THR A 395 15.70 5.31 -15.83
CA THR A 395 15.32 3.97 -15.39
C THR A 395 15.77 3.81 -13.93
N LEU A 396 14.87 3.40 -13.05
CA LEU A 396 15.16 3.27 -11.63
C LEU A 396 14.97 1.83 -11.17
N VAL A 397 15.97 1.26 -10.52
CA VAL A 397 15.90 -0.08 -9.91
C VAL A 397 16.20 0.04 -8.43
N GLY A 398 15.18 -0.12 -7.60
CA GLY A 398 15.31 -0.14 -6.16
C GLY A 398 15.39 -1.57 -5.61
N MET A 399 16.08 -1.72 -4.50
CA MET A 399 16.09 -2.98 -3.73
C MET A 399 15.69 -2.69 -2.29
N SER A 400 14.98 -3.64 -1.67
CA SER A 400 14.57 -3.52 -0.26
C SER A 400 14.38 -4.89 0.37
N THR A 401 14.33 -4.91 1.71
CA THR A 401 13.79 -6.05 2.45
C THR A 401 12.29 -5.84 2.68
N PRO A 402 11.49 -6.91 2.87
CA PRO A 402 10.07 -6.79 3.18
C PRO A 402 9.81 -5.91 4.40
N SER A 403 10.58 -6.08 5.47
CA SER A 403 10.41 -5.32 6.71
C SER A 403 10.69 -3.82 6.54
N GLU A 404 11.76 -3.44 5.82
CA GLU A 404 12.09 -2.04 5.57
C GLU A 404 11.07 -1.37 4.66
N PHE A 405 10.63 -2.08 3.63
CA PHE A 405 9.62 -1.58 2.70
C PHE A 405 8.28 -1.33 3.41
N LEU A 406 7.77 -2.31 4.17
CA LEU A 406 6.52 -2.17 4.91
C LEU A 406 6.58 -1.06 5.97
N GLN A 407 7.72 -0.87 6.65
CA GLN A 407 7.92 0.24 7.57
C GLN A 407 7.94 1.61 6.87
N ALA A 408 8.41 1.67 5.63
CA ALA A 408 8.44 2.90 4.86
C ALA A 408 7.02 3.34 4.44
N ILE A 409 6.12 2.40 4.18
CA ILE A 409 4.75 2.64 3.73
C ILE A 409 3.84 3.09 4.88
N GLY A 410 4.06 2.60 6.09
CA GLY A 410 3.26 2.96 7.28
C GLY A 410 3.38 4.43 7.70
N GLY A 411 4.16 5.25 7.03
CA GLY A 411 4.48 6.65 7.35
C GLY A 411 3.71 7.75 6.62
N GLY A 412 2.74 7.42 5.73
CA GLY A 412 1.86 8.45 5.14
C GLY A 412 1.89 8.57 3.60
N ASP A 413 1.14 9.53 3.07
CA ASP A 413 0.78 9.75 1.66
C ASP A 413 1.93 9.87 0.64
N VAL A 414 3.16 10.11 1.08
CA VAL A 414 4.33 10.28 0.19
C VAL A 414 4.65 8.98 -0.56
N ALA A 415 4.42 7.83 0.07
CA ALA A 415 4.69 6.53 -0.53
C ALA A 415 3.67 6.18 -1.64
N SER A 416 2.40 6.54 -1.52
CA SER A 416 1.35 6.13 -2.46
C SER A 416 1.55 6.68 -3.88
N GLY A 417 1.92 7.95 -4.02
CA GLY A 417 2.16 8.59 -5.31
C GLY A 417 3.43 8.11 -6.01
N LEU A 418 4.44 7.64 -5.29
CA LEU A 418 5.65 7.05 -5.86
C LEU A 418 5.42 5.60 -6.25
N LEU A 419 4.80 4.81 -5.38
CA LEU A 419 4.70 3.36 -5.52
C LEU A 419 3.91 2.92 -6.74
N ASN A 420 2.88 3.68 -7.14
CA ASN A 420 2.11 3.39 -8.36
C ASN A 420 2.90 3.58 -9.67
N ARG A 421 4.14 4.08 -9.59
CA ARG A 421 5.07 4.20 -10.73
C ARG A 421 6.05 3.03 -10.82
N PHE A 422 6.08 2.18 -9.80
CA PHE A 422 6.97 1.03 -9.73
C PHE A 422 6.27 -0.26 -10.13
N ILE A 423 7.00 -1.10 -10.84
CA ILE A 423 6.70 -2.54 -10.90
C ILE A 423 7.39 -3.15 -9.68
N ILE A 424 6.59 -3.56 -8.69
CA ILE A 424 7.09 -4.09 -7.42
C ILE A 424 7.04 -5.60 -7.46
N VAL A 425 8.20 -6.23 -7.35
CA VAL A 425 8.34 -7.69 -7.34
C VAL A 425 8.87 -8.14 -5.99
N ARG A 426 8.10 -8.98 -5.32
CA ARG A 426 8.52 -9.66 -4.10
C ARG A 426 8.91 -11.09 -4.44
N SER A 427 10.14 -11.48 -4.08
CA SER A 427 10.56 -12.88 -4.18
C SER A 427 10.23 -13.61 -2.88
N GLU A 428 9.54 -14.74 -3.01
CA GLU A 428 9.28 -15.68 -1.92
C GLU A 428 10.45 -16.65 -1.70
N ILE A 429 11.44 -16.62 -2.60
CA ILE A 429 12.62 -17.48 -2.49
C ILE A 429 13.50 -16.95 -1.36
N GLY A 430 13.45 -17.61 -0.22
CA GLY A 430 14.21 -17.27 0.98
C GLY A 430 15.69 -17.70 0.89
N VAL A 431 16.20 -18.29 1.96
CA VAL A 431 17.58 -18.77 2.02
C VAL A 431 17.78 -19.94 1.07
N GLN A 432 18.68 -19.77 0.09
CA GLN A 432 19.07 -20.80 -0.88
C GLN A 432 20.51 -21.23 -0.64
N MET A 433 20.85 -22.46 -1.08
CA MET A 433 22.23 -22.86 -1.22
C MET A 433 22.90 -22.01 -2.31
N SER A 434 24.12 -21.55 -2.03
CA SER A 434 24.88 -20.77 -3.00
C SER A 434 25.37 -21.67 -4.14
N GLN A 435 25.23 -21.18 -5.37
CA GLN A 435 25.88 -21.76 -6.54
C GLN A 435 27.30 -21.19 -6.69
N GLU A 436 28.12 -21.86 -7.48
CA GLU A 436 29.42 -21.30 -7.84
C GLU A 436 29.24 -20.05 -8.69
N LYS A 437 29.97 -18.98 -8.33
CA LYS A 437 29.97 -17.75 -9.12
C LYS A 437 30.64 -18.03 -10.47
N ARG A 438 29.91 -17.88 -11.55
CA ARG A 438 30.41 -18.03 -12.91
C ARG A 438 30.57 -16.66 -13.56
N ARG A 439 31.67 -16.48 -14.29
CA ARG A 439 31.81 -15.37 -15.24
C ARG A 439 31.24 -15.83 -16.58
N SER A 440 30.50 -14.97 -17.23
CA SER A 440 29.96 -15.20 -18.56
C SER A 440 30.17 -13.94 -19.40
N ALA A 441 30.38 -14.11 -20.69
CA ALA A 441 30.28 -13.01 -21.64
C ALA A 441 28.82 -12.86 -22.08
N ILE A 442 28.40 -11.66 -22.41
CA ILE A 442 27.11 -11.44 -23.05
C ILE A 442 27.14 -11.95 -24.49
N SER A 443 25.98 -12.27 -25.06
CA SER A 443 25.93 -12.63 -26.48
C SER A 443 26.19 -11.40 -27.36
N ASP A 444 26.95 -11.58 -28.46
CA ASP A 444 27.22 -10.50 -29.40
C ASP A 444 25.94 -9.87 -29.95
N ARG A 445 24.91 -10.68 -30.14
CA ARG A 445 23.60 -10.22 -30.60
C ARG A 445 22.91 -9.30 -29.58
N LEU A 446 23.05 -9.57 -28.28
CA LEU A 446 22.50 -8.68 -27.23
C LEU A 446 23.27 -7.37 -27.17
N ALA A 447 24.61 -7.42 -27.25
CA ALA A 447 25.44 -6.22 -27.28
C ALA A 447 25.14 -5.35 -28.52
N ALA A 448 24.99 -5.98 -29.70
CA ALA A 448 24.64 -5.29 -30.94
C ALA A 448 23.25 -4.65 -30.85
N TRP A 449 22.25 -5.38 -30.33
CA TRP A 449 20.90 -4.87 -30.11
C TRP A 449 20.90 -3.66 -29.16
N ALA A 450 21.62 -3.74 -28.07
CA ALA A 450 21.69 -2.65 -27.10
C ALA A 450 22.31 -1.37 -27.70
N LYS A 451 23.41 -1.51 -28.44
CA LYS A 451 24.07 -0.39 -29.16
C LYS A 451 23.17 0.24 -30.20
N GLU A 452 22.53 -0.60 -31.02
CA GLU A 452 21.59 -0.14 -32.05
C GLU A 452 20.48 0.70 -31.44
N HIS A 453 19.85 0.20 -30.36
CA HIS A 453 18.73 0.88 -29.74
C HIS A 453 19.14 2.14 -28.98
N ALA A 454 20.33 2.13 -28.36
CA ALA A 454 20.85 3.27 -27.61
C ALA A 454 21.28 4.45 -28.50
N HIS A 455 21.66 4.17 -29.75
CA HIS A 455 22.08 5.19 -30.72
C HIS A 455 21.06 5.48 -31.82
N ALA A 456 19.91 4.78 -31.80
CA ALA A 456 18.88 4.89 -32.83
C ALA A 456 18.27 6.30 -32.88
N HIS A 457 18.07 6.80 -34.07
CA HIS A 457 17.27 8.00 -34.33
C HIS A 457 16.78 8.01 -35.79
N GLU A 458 15.74 8.77 -36.07
CA GLU A 458 15.28 9.01 -37.42
C GLU A 458 16.21 10.00 -38.10
N GLY A 459 16.88 9.61 -39.19
CA GLY A 459 17.85 10.42 -39.92
C GLY A 459 19.26 9.85 -39.85
N ASP A 460 20.28 10.69 -40.11
CA ASP A 460 21.65 10.29 -40.33
C ASP A 460 22.27 9.51 -39.16
N LEU A 461 22.89 8.38 -39.50
CA LEU A 461 23.35 7.35 -38.56
C LEU A 461 24.75 7.62 -37.95
N ASP A 462 25.31 8.78 -38.11
CA ASP A 462 26.59 9.11 -37.46
C ASP A 462 26.35 9.21 -35.95
N GLY A 463 26.78 8.17 -35.24
CA GLY A 463 26.59 7.96 -33.82
C GLY A 463 26.96 9.16 -32.97
N GLY A 464 26.00 10.05 -32.75
CA GLY A 464 26.11 11.13 -31.79
C GLY A 464 26.27 10.60 -30.36
N ASN A 465 26.59 11.50 -29.44
CA ASN A 465 26.64 11.14 -28.02
C ASN A 465 25.31 10.53 -27.59
N ILE A 466 25.37 9.42 -26.85
CA ILE A 466 24.21 8.70 -26.35
C ILE A 466 23.22 9.59 -25.54
N HIS A 467 23.74 10.68 -25.00
CA HIS A 467 22.97 11.68 -24.26
C HIS A 467 22.40 12.80 -25.14
N ASP A 468 22.71 12.84 -26.42
CA ASP A 468 22.15 13.84 -27.33
C ASP A 468 20.66 13.63 -27.50
N LEU A 469 19.94 14.73 -27.64
CA LEU A 469 18.51 14.70 -27.87
C LEU A 469 18.25 14.39 -29.34
N PRO A 470 17.67 13.22 -29.69
CA PRO A 470 17.33 12.97 -31.07
C PRO A 470 16.25 13.97 -31.52
N PRO A 471 16.37 14.54 -32.74
CA PRO A 471 15.39 15.48 -33.27
C PRO A 471 13.97 14.86 -33.30
N HIS A 472 13.88 13.62 -33.74
CA HIS A 472 12.67 12.83 -33.73
C HIS A 472 12.95 11.46 -33.09
N PRO A 473 12.15 11.02 -32.09
CA PRO A 473 12.21 9.66 -31.61
C PRO A 473 11.58 8.73 -32.66
N ILE A 474 12.03 7.50 -32.72
CA ILE A 474 11.44 6.48 -33.58
C ILE A 474 10.10 6.05 -32.98
N GLU A 475 9.04 6.21 -33.75
CA GLU A 475 7.70 5.83 -33.34
C GLU A 475 7.42 4.37 -33.68
N VAL A 476 6.95 3.59 -32.71
CA VAL A 476 6.51 2.20 -32.82
C VAL A 476 5.00 2.17 -32.58
N PRO A 477 4.16 2.05 -33.63
CA PRO A 477 2.73 2.13 -33.49
C PRO A 477 2.15 0.83 -32.91
N PHE A 478 0.98 0.92 -32.27
CA PHE A 478 0.21 -0.25 -31.88
C PHE A 478 -0.60 -0.80 -33.07
N THR A 479 -0.61 -2.11 -33.23
CA THR A 479 -1.55 -2.76 -34.15
C THR A 479 -3.00 -2.60 -33.69
N VAL A 480 -3.95 -2.88 -34.55
CA VAL A 480 -5.40 -2.82 -34.25
C VAL A 480 -5.75 -3.79 -33.12
N GLU A 481 -5.18 -4.99 -33.15
CA GLU A 481 -5.36 -6.04 -32.15
C GLU A 481 -4.80 -5.61 -30.79
N ALA A 482 -3.59 -5.06 -30.75
CA ALA A 482 -2.99 -4.54 -29.53
C ALA A 482 -3.81 -3.40 -28.91
N LYS A 483 -4.36 -2.50 -29.74
CA LYS A 483 -5.28 -1.44 -29.26
C LYS A 483 -6.58 -2.01 -28.69
N SER A 484 -7.10 -3.11 -29.26
CA SER A 484 -8.29 -3.78 -28.73
C SER A 484 -8.03 -4.40 -27.35
N ILE A 485 -6.92 -5.13 -27.21
CA ILE A 485 -6.47 -5.73 -25.94
C ILE A 485 -6.27 -4.64 -24.87
N LEU A 486 -5.66 -3.53 -25.22
CA LEU A 486 -5.43 -2.40 -24.29
C LEU A 486 -6.75 -1.78 -23.81
N ARG A 487 -7.77 -1.64 -24.68
CA ARG A 487 -9.10 -1.13 -24.31
C ARG A 487 -9.82 -2.07 -23.35
N GLU A 488 -9.75 -3.36 -23.60
CA GLU A 488 -10.31 -4.37 -22.69
C GLU A 488 -9.65 -4.32 -21.32
N TYR A 489 -8.32 -4.19 -21.29
CA TYR A 489 -7.57 -4.01 -20.05
C TYR A 489 -7.97 -2.74 -19.31
N GLU A 490 -8.13 -1.62 -20.01
CA GLU A 490 -8.58 -0.35 -19.42
C GLU A 490 -9.95 -0.49 -18.76
N SER A 491 -10.89 -1.21 -19.38
CA SER A 491 -12.20 -1.51 -18.78
C SER A 491 -12.05 -2.30 -17.46
N ARG A 492 -11.20 -3.34 -17.45
CA ARG A 492 -10.90 -4.12 -16.24
C ARG A 492 -10.24 -3.28 -15.14
N LEU A 493 -9.35 -2.35 -15.52
CA LEU A 493 -8.73 -1.43 -14.56
C LEU A 493 -9.75 -0.49 -13.91
N VAL A 494 -10.68 0.05 -14.70
CA VAL A 494 -11.76 0.91 -14.16
C VAL A 494 -12.59 0.15 -13.12
N ASP A 495 -12.93 -1.11 -13.39
CA ASP A 495 -13.68 -1.93 -12.43
C ASP A 495 -12.85 -2.29 -11.19
N ALA A 496 -11.55 -2.55 -11.34
CA ALA A 496 -10.64 -2.78 -10.23
C ALA A 496 -10.50 -1.52 -9.35
N ILE A 497 -10.32 -0.35 -9.95
CA ILE A 497 -10.27 0.95 -9.23
C ILE A 497 -11.56 1.18 -8.44
N LYS A 498 -12.73 0.93 -9.05
CA LYS A 498 -14.02 1.07 -8.35
C LYS A 498 -14.14 0.15 -7.12
N LYS A 499 -13.64 -1.09 -7.22
CA LYS A 499 -13.63 -2.03 -6.10
C LYS A 499 -12.73 -1.56 -4.94
N GLU A 500 -11.64 -0.90 -5.25
CA GLU A 500 -10.68 -0.40 -4.27
C GLU A 500 -11.00 1.02 -3.77
N THR A 501 -12.03 1.70 -4.33
CA THR A 501 -12.38 3.07 -3.96
C THR A 501 -12.63 3.19 -2.45
N GLY A 502 -11.91 4.09 -1.80
CA GLY A 502 -11.98 4.33 -0.35
C GLY A 502 -11.03 3.50 0.50
N THR A 503 -10.29 2.55 -0.09
CA THR A 503 -9.26 1.79 0.62
C THR A 503 -7.89 2.49 0.58
N GLY A 504 -7.70 3.47 -0.31
CA GLY A 504 -6.41 4.10 -0.63
C GLY A 504 -5.54 3.25 -1.56
N LEU A 505 -5.95 2.02 -1.89
CA LEU A 505 -5.21 1.10 -2.77
C LEU A 505 -5.55 1.30 -4.25
N GLU A 506 -6.64 2.01 -4.57
CA GLU A 506 -7.02 2.38 -5.93
C GLU A 506 -5.90 3.10 -6.69
N ALA A 507 -5.08 3.87 -5.96
CA ALA A 507 -3.94 4.57 -6.54
C ALA A 507 -2.94 3.64 -7.25
N MET A 508 -2.82 2.39 -6.80
CA MET A 508 -1.87 1.41 -7.36
C MET A 508 -2.19 1.05 -8.82
N TYR A 509 -3.46 1.11 -9.23
CA TYR A 509 -3.88 0.83 -10.60
C TYR A 509 -3.73 2.02 -11.56
N ASN A 510 -3.61 3.25 -11.05
CA ASN A 510 -3.70 4.48 -11.85
C ASN A 510 -2.64 4.59 -12.96
N ARG A 511 -1.50 3.92 -12.81
CA ARG A 511 -0.41 3.93 -13.80
C ARG A 511 -0.26 2.61 -14.57
N SER A 512 -1.04 1.59 -14.24
CA SER A 512 -0.88 0.25 -14.84
C SER A 512 -1.03 0.27 -16.36
N ARG A 513 -2.00 1.03 -16.92
CA ARG A 513 -2.15 1.21 -18.36
C ARG A 513 -0.91 1.82 -19.00
N GLU A 514 -0.39 2.90 -18.44
CA GLU A 514 0.80 3.60 -18.95
C GLU A 514 2.04 2.69 -18.88
N ILE A 515 2.25 2.02 -17.76
CA ILE A 515 3.37 1.09 -17.55
C ILE A 515 3.29 -0.07 -18.53
N SER A 516 2.10 -0.64 -18.79
CA SER A 516 1.91 -1.72 -19.77
C SER A 516 2.27 -1.29 -21.19
N MET A 517 1.93 -0.07 -21.59
CA MET A 517 2.30 0.46 -22.93
C MET A 517 3.82 0.65 -23.07
N ARG A 518 4.47 1.18 -22.02
CA ARG A 518 5.94 1.34 -21.99
C ARG A 518 6.64 -0.02 -22.06
N LEU A 519 6.12 -1.00 -21.35
CA LEU A 519 6.64 -2.36 -21.34
C LEU A 519 6.40 -3.05 -22.70
N ALA A 520 5.24 -2.88 -23.31
CA ALA A 520 4.92 -3.44 -24.62
C ALA A 520 5.83 -2.89 -25.74
N LEU A 521 6.23 -1.61 -25.64
CA LEU A 521 7.25 -1.02 -26.52
C LEU A 521 8.59 -1.76 -26.39
N ILE A 522 9.05 -2.04 -25.18
CA ILE A 522 10.28 -2.78 -24.92
C ILE A 522 10.18 -4.21 -25.44
N MET A 523 9.05 -4.89 -25.21
CA MET A 523 8.83 -6.27 -25.67
C MET A 523 8.78 -6.36 -27.19
N ALA A 524 8.09 -5.46 -27.87
CA ALA A 524 8.06 -5.43 -29.33
C ALA A 524 9.46 -5.29 -29.92
N ARG A 525 10.28 -4.36 -29.39
CA ARG A 525 11.66 -4.17 -29.86
C ARG A 525 12.59 -5.34 -29.47
N SER A 526 12.35 -5.97 -28.33
CA SER A 526 13.03 -7.22 -27.94
C SER A 526 12.78 -8.36 -28.95
N MET A 527 11.56 -8.45 -29.48
CA MET A 527 11.17 -9.42 -30.51
C MET A 527 11.58 -9.01 -31.93
N GLY A 528 12.19 -7.83 -32.11
CA GLY A 528 12.55 -7.31 -33.42
C GLY A 528 11.37 -6.82 -34.27
N GLN A 529 10.26 -6.46 -33.62
CA GLN A 529 9.04 -5.99 -34.27
C GLN A 529 9.06 -4.46 -34.44
N ASP A 530 8.60 -3.96 -35.56
CA ASP A 530 8.47 -2.52 -35.84
C ASP A 530 7.10 -1.94 -35.44
N GLU A 531 6.18 -2.80 -35.01
CA GLU A 531 4.89 -2.46 -34.45
C GLU A 531 4.66 -3.22 -33.15
N ILE A 532 3.90 -2.63 -32.24
CA ILE A 532 3.51 -3.30 -30.98
C ILE A 532 2.33 -4.22 -31.28
N GLY A 533 2.61 -5.51 -31.41
CA GLY A 533 1.63 -6.54 -31.69
C GLY A 533 0.86 -7.02 -30.46
N ALA A 534 -0.08 -7.92 -30.70
CA ALA A 534 -0.92 -8.53 -29.66
C ALA A 534 -0.09 -9.24 -28.59
N ASP A 535 0.94 -10.00 -28.99
CA ASP A 535 1.79 -10.78 -28.10
C ASP A 535 2.56 -9.89 -27.12
N ALA A 536 3.19 -8.81 -27.63
CA ALA A 536 3.91 -7.83 -26.81
C ALA A 536 2.96 -7.15 -25.81
N MET A 537 1.75 -6.79 -26.26
CA MET A 537 0.77 -6.11 -25.43
C MET A 537 0.19 -7.04 -24.35
N GLN A 538 -0.18 -8.27 -24.73
CA GLN A 538 -0.75 -9.25 -23.81
C GLN A 538 0.24 -9.63 -22.71
N TRP A 539 1.48 -10.00 -23.07
CA TRP A 539 2.52 -10.32 -22.09
C TRP A 539 2.76 -9.16 -21.10
N SER A 540 2.81 -7.95 -21.61
CA SER A 540 3.06 -6.75 -20.81
C SER A 540 1.92 -6.44 -19.85
N ILE A 541 0.67 -6.61 -20.29
CA ILE A 541 -0.50 -6.46 -19.42
C ILE A 541 -0.50 -7.53 -18.33
N GLU A 542 -0.27 -8.79 -18.68
CA GLU A 542 -0.25 -9.89 -17.70
C GLU A 542 0.81 -9.68 -16.63
N TYR A 543 2.01 -9.24 -17.04
CA TYR A 543 3.10 -8.94 -16.14
C TYR A 543 2.76 -7.80 -15.18
N VAL A 544 2.28 -6.68 -15.70
CA VAL A 544 1.94 -5.50 -14.88
C VAL A 544 0.75 -5.78 -13.96
N ASP A 545 -0.28 -6.45 -14.46
CA ASP A 545 -1.50 -6.76 -13.72
C ASP A 545 -1.23 -7.75 -12.57
N LEU A 546 -0.38 -8.77 -12.81
CA LEU A 546 0.06 -9.71 -11.78
C LEU A 546 0.73 -8.98 -10.62
N TYR A 547 1.75 -8.17 -10.90
CA TYR A 547 2.51 -7.51 -9.85
C TYR A 547 1.77 -6.36 -9.18
N ALA A 548 0.85 -5.68 -9.88
CA ALA A 548 -0.06 -4.74 -9.26
C ALA A 548 -0.98 -5.43 -8.24
N LYS A 549 -1.57 -6.59 -8.59
CA LYS A 549 -2.40 -7.39 -7.68
C LYS A 549 -1.61 -7.93 -6.48
N GLN A 550 -0.43 -8.50 -6.72
CA GLN A 550 0.45 -8.97 -5.63
C GLN A 550 0.85 -7.84 -4.70
N THR A 551 1.13 -6.65 -5.24
CA THR A 551 1.46 -5.48 -4.44
C THR A 551 0.28 -5.04 -3.58
N ILE A 552 -0.93 -4.97 -4.14
CA ILE A 552 -2.15 -4.64 -3.38
C ILE A 552 -2.39 -5.66 -2.27
N GLU A 553 -2.23 -6.96 -2.55
CA GLU A 553 -2.39 -8.00 -1.53
C GLU A 553 -1.33 -7.91 -0.43
N MET A 554 -0.08 -7.60 -0.79
CA MET A 554 0.98 -7.33 0.19
C MET A 554 0.63 -6.11 1.08
N PHE A 555 0.04 -5.06 0.52
CA PHE A 555 -0.45 -3.91 1.30
C PHE A 555 -1.62 -4.29 2.20
N ARG A 556 -2.61 -5.00 1.68
CA ARG A 556 -3.72 -5.50 2.49
C ARG A 556 -3.22 -6.33 3.67
N SER A 557 -2.33 -7.26 3.40
CA SER A 557 -1.76 -8.10 4.45
C SER A 557 -0.93 -7.31 5.46
N SER A 558 -0.23 -6.25 5.04
CA SER A 558 0.53 -5.39 5.96
C SER A 558 -0.36 -4.40 6.73
N MET A 559 -1.41 -3.88 6.09
CA MET A 559 -2.42 -3.06 6.76
C MET A 559 -3.27 -3.89 7.74
N ALA A 560 -3.39 -5.20 7.47
CA ALA A 560 -4.02 -6.18 8.36
C ALA A 560 -3.27 -6.39 9.68
N GLU A 561 -1.98 -6.09 9.75
CA GLU A 561 -1.25 -6.01 11.00
C GLU A 561 -1.59 -4.69 11.73
N GLY A 562 -2.84 -4.59 12.19
CA GLY A 562 -3.26 -3.46 12.99
C GLY A 562 -2.43 -3.30 14.28
N PRO A 563 -2.59 -2.17 14.99
CA PRO A 563 -1.90 -1.91 16.26
C PRO A 563 -2.05 -3.06 17.27
N PHE A 564 -3.13 -3.80 17.21
CA PHE A 564 -3.40 -4.98 18.02
C PHE A 564 -2.45 -6.14 17.67
N ASP A 565 -2.34 -6.51 16.40
CA ASP A 565 -1.49 -7.61 15.94
C ASP A 565 -0.01 -7.31 16.11
N ALA A 566 0.40 -6.08 15.79
CA ALA A 566 1.76 -5.60 16.05
C ALA A 566 2.12 -5.69 17.54
N CYS A 567 1.16 -5.34 18.42
CA CYS A 567 1.31 -5.45 19.86
C CYS A 567 1.39 -6.91 20.30
N CYS A 568 0.54 -7.80 19.80
CA CYS A 568 0.59 -9.23 20.08
C CYS A 568 1.96 -9.85 19.72
N LYS A 569 2.49 -9.53 18.54
CA LYS A 569 3.82 -9.99 18.12
C LYS A 569 4.94 -9.48 19.04
N ALA A 570 4.90 -8.19 19.42
CA ALA A 570 5.88 -7.60 20.30
C ALA A 570 5.84 -8.20 21.71
N VAL A 571 4.63 -8.44 22.25
CA VAL A 571 4.40 -9.08 23.56
C VAL A 571 4.89 -10.52 23.53
N TYR A 572 4.53 -11.31 22.49
CA TYR A 572 4.98 -12.69 22.34
C TYR A 572 6.51 -12.79 22.30
N SER A 573 7.16 -11.97 21.48
CA SER A 573 8.64 -11.95 21.40
C SER A 573 9.30 -11.59 22.74
N LYS A 574 8.67 -10.75 23.57
CA LYS A 574 9.19 -10.45 24.91
C LYS A 574 9.01 -11.62 25.87
N ILE A 575 7.86 -12.31 25.82
CA ILE A 575 7.60 -13.49 26.63
C ILE A 575 8.58 -14.62 26.25
N GLU A 576 8.79 -14.83 24.95
CA GLU A 576 9.74 -15.83 24.44
C GLU A 576 11.17 -15.55 24.91
N LYS A 577 11.62 -14.29 24.82
CA LYS A 577 12.95 -13.86 25.30
C LYS A 577 13.12 -13.96 26.81
N ALA A 578 12.05 -13.90 27.58
CA ALA A 578 12.09 -14.07 29.03
C ALA A 578 12.29 -15.56 29.43
N GLY A 579 12.00 -16.50 28.53
CA GLY A 579 12.25 -17.93 28.68
C GLY A 579 11.68 -18.48 30.00
N LEU A 580 12.48 -19.29 30.69
CA LEU A 580 12.09 -19.92 31.97
C LEU A 580 11.86 -18.91 33.11
N GLY A 581 12.33 -17.67 32.99
CA GLY A 581 12.12 -16.62 33.99
C GLY A 581 10.71 -16.03 33.95
N GLY A 582 9.97 -16.20 32.86
CA GLY A 582 8.68 -15.59 32.63
C GLY A 582 8.73 -14.05 32.69
N ILE A 583 7.64 -13.41 32.32
CA ILE A 583 7.52 -11.95 32.37
C ILE A 583 6.13 -11.55 32.88
N THR A 584 6.06 -10.58 33.77
CA THR A 584 4.80 -10.09 34.33
C THR A 584 4.17 -9.03 33.42
N GLU A 585 2.83 -8.80 33.52
CA GLU A 585 2.13 -7.73 32.80
C GLU A 585 2.76 -6.35 33.10
N SER A 586 3.20 -6.11 34.34
CA SER A 586 3.87 -4.86 34.72
C SER A 586 5.21 -4.66 34.02
N GLU A 587 5.97 -5.72 33.80
CA GLU A 587 7.23 -5.71 33.06
C GLU A 587 7.00 -5.53 31.56
N LEU A 588 5.97 -6.17 31.00
CA LEU A 588 5.52 -5.94 29.62
C LEU A 588 5.12 -4.48 29.41
N THR A 589 4.31 -3.91 30.30
CA THR A 589 3.88 -2.51 30.24
C THR A 589 5.06 -1.54 30.32
N ARG A 590 6.09 -1.81 31.14
CA ARG A 590 7.29 -0.98 31.23
C ARG A 590 8.21 -1.09 30.00
N SER A 591 8.23 -2.24 29.36
CA SER A 591 9.19 -2.52 28.29
C SER A 591 8.64 -2.32 26.87
N LEU A 592 7.32 -2.20 26.70
CA LEU A 592 6.64 -2.09 25.42
C LEU A 592 5.67 -0.91 25.39
N GLY A 593 6.09 0.20 24.75
CA GLY A 593 5.27 1.42 24.65
C GLY A 593 3.92 1.17 23.98
N ALA A 594 3.86 0.32 22.94
CA ALA A 594 2.61 -0.04 22.28
C ALA A 594 1.63 -0.72 23.25
N PHE A 595 2.10 -1.64 24.10
CA PHE A 595 1.29 -2.32 25.11
C PHE A 595 0.91 -1.38 26.27
N ALA A 596 1.82 -0.49 26.68
CA ALA A 596 1.57 0.51 27.73
C ALA A 596 0.47 1.50 27.36
N ASN A 597 0.41 1.91 26.08
CA ASN A 597 -0.57 2.88 25.56
C ASN A 597 -1.98 2.28 25.35
N MET A 598 -2.12 0.97 25.45
CA MET A 598 -3.43 0.31 25.40
C MET A 598 -4.17 0.45 26.73
N ASP A 599 -5.49 0.58 26.68
CA ASP A 599 -6.31 0.48 27.88
C ASP A 599 -6.26 -0.95 28.46
N ARG A 600 -6.70 -1.07 29.73
CA ARG A 600 -6.62 -2.34 30.47
C ARG A 600 -7.36 -3.49 29.77
N ARG A 601 -8.49 -3.20 29.09
CA ARG A 601 -9.28 -4.19 28.39
C ARG A 601 -8.54 -4.72 27.17
N LYS A 602 -7.99 -3.83 26.33
CA LYS A 602 -7.22 -4.21 25.15
C LYS A 602 -5.94 -4.98 25.52
N ARG A 603 -5.28 -4.62 26.63
CA ARG A 603 -4.14 -5.40 27.13
C ARG A 603 -4.53 -6.82 27.54
N ALA A 604 -5.67 -6.96 28.22
CA ALA A 604 -6.20 -8.28 28.57
C ALA A 604 -6.56 -9.08 27.31
N ASP A 605 -7.16 -8.44 26.30
CA ASP A 605 -7.49 -9.08 25.01
C ASP A 605 -6.23 -9.55 24.26
N VAL A 606 -5.12 -8.79 24.29
CA VAL A 606 -3.82 -9.20 23.72
C VAL A 606 -3.28 -10.45 24.41
N LEU A 607 -3.30 -10.47 25.73
CA LEU A 607 -2.78 -11.62 26.50
C LEU A 607 -3.68 -12.86 26.31
N GLU A 608 -5.00 -12.68 26.31
CA GLU A 608 -5.97 -13.74 26.05
C GLU A 608 -5.82 -14.33 24.64
N ALA A 609 -5.63 -13.48 23.61
CA ALA A 609 -5.36 -13.92 22.24
C ALA A 609 -4.08 -14.77 22.18
N LEU A 610 -3.00 -14.32 22.83
CA LEU A 610 -1.73 -15.06 22.85
C LEU A 610 -1.82 -16.37 23.63
N MET A 611 -2.61 -16.45 24.71
CA MET A 611 -2.88 -17.70 25.40
C MET A 611 -3.59 -18.72 24.51
N ASN A 612 -4.59 -18.25 23.75
CA ASN A 612 -5.38 -19.14 22.88
C ASN A 612 -4.62 -19.54 21.60
N ASP A 613 -3.89 -18.64 20.96
CA ASP A 613 -3.33 -18.85 19.63
C ASP A 613 -1.85 -19.29 19.64
N ARG A 614 -1.10 -18.86 20.66
CA ARG A 614 0.33 -19.13 20.79
C ARG A 614 0.67 -20.02 21.98
N GLY A 615 -0.34 -20.44 22.74
CA GLY A 615 -0.16 -21.36 23.87
C GLY A 615 0.69 -20.79 25.00
N ILE A 616 0.75 -19.44 25.17
CA ILE A 616 1.41 -18.88 26.34
C ILE A 616 0.62 -19.25 27.60
N GLU A 617 1.32 -19.51 28.68
CA GLU A 617 0.72 -19.88 29.95
C GLU A 617 0.95 -18.79 30.98
N CYS A 618 -0.07 -18.50 31.79
CA CYS A 618 0.03 -17.62 32.94
C CYS A 618 0.18 -18.45 34.20
N ARG A 619 1.31 -18.34 34.88
CA ARG A 619 1.61 -19.12 36.09
C ARG A 619 1.97 -18.18 37.25
N ASN A 620 1.66 -18.62 38.47
CA ASN A 620 2.10 -17.94 39.69
C ASN A 620 3.54 -18.34 40.03
N GLN A 621 4.49 -17.43 39.92
CA GLN A 621 5.91 -17.67 40.26
C GLN A 621 6.18 -17.86 41.76
N ASN A 622 5.27 -17.42 42.61
CA ASN A 622 5.41 -17.49 44.07
C ASN A 622 4.53 -18.59 44.66
N GLU A 623 4.17 -19.62 43.91
CA GLU A 623 3.36 -20.71 44.44
C GLU A 623 4.10 -21.43 45.57
N GLY A 624 3.45 -21.51 46.76
CA GLY A 624 4.07 -22.08 47.98
C GLY A 624 4.91 -21.09 48.85
N VAL A 625 5.10 -19.84 48.43
CA VAL A 625 5.80 -18.81 49.19
C VAL A 625 4.81 -17.79 49.77
N ARG A 626 4.99 -17.43 51.05
CA ARG A 626 4.11 -16.45 51.73
C ARG A 626 4.30 -15.07 51.10
N GLY A 627 3.24 -14.53 50.42
CA GLY A 627 3.29 -13.23 49.77
C GLY A 627 2.15 -13.06 48.73
N ARG A 628 2.12 -11.89 48.07
CA ARG A 628 1.15 -11.62 47.00
C ARG A 628 1.50 -12.47 45.76
N PRO A 629 0.53 -13.15 45.09
CA PRO A 629 0.78 -13.91 43.88
C PRO A 629 1.49 -13.06 42.83
N ARG A 630 2.57 -13.58 42.23
CA ARG A 630 3.28 -12.98 41.10
C ARG A 630 2.94 -13.74 39.83
N MET A 631 1.89 -13.27 39.13
CA MET A 631 1.48 -13.87 37.86
C MET A 631 2.45 -13.47 36.74
N ALA A 632 3.01 -14.46 36.06
CA ALA A 632 3.91 -14.25 34.93
C ALA A 632 3.51 -15.14 33.75
N PHE A 633 3.84 -14.66 32.53
CA PHE A 633 3.55 -15.30 31.26
C PHE A 633 4.79 -16.02 30.75
N PHE A 634 4.60 -17.22 30.20
CA PHE A 634 5.64 -18.12 29.68
C PHE A 634 5.25 -18.55 28.27
N ALA A 635 6.24 -18.60 27.38
CA ALA A 635 6.05 -19.23 26.08
C ALA A 635 6.10 -20.78 26.18
N PRO A 636 5.39 -21.50 25.30
CA PRO A 636 5.50 -22.95 25.26
C PRO A 636 6.96 -23.35 24.93
N PRO A 637 7.43 -24.51 25.44
CA PRO A 637 8.76 -25.00 25.11
C PRO A 637 8.87 -25.22 23.59
N GLN A 638 9.91 -24.69 22.97
CA GLN A 638 10.22 -24.99 21.58
C GLN A 638 10.71 -26.44 21.51
N HIS A 639 10.01 -27.27 20.72
CA HIS A 639 10.40 -28.66 20.42
C HIS A 639 11.41 -28.70 19.28
#